data_b55cb07f0016ef2cdc85aa8f121a5193
#
_entry.id   b55cb07f0016ef2cdc85aa8f121a5193
#
_cell.length_a   1.000
_cell.length_b   1.000
_cell.length_c   1.000
_cell.angle_alpha   90.00
_cell.angle_beta   90.00
_cell.angle_gamma   90.00
#
_symmetry.space_group_name_H-M   'P 1'
#
loop_
_entity.id
_entity.type
_entity.pdbx_description
1 polymer ?
#
loop_
_entity_poly.entity_id
_entity_poly.type
_entity_poly.pdbx_seq_one_letter_code
_entity_poly.pdbx_strand_id
1 'polypeptide(L)'
;MKQILLSFCFLIAVSSVTLAQRPGNGGGGNAGPATSILAVTQNLKKLDGFFNFYADEKTGKIFLEVDKFDKEFLYFASLVDGVGNGGPERGQASSFIVKFVKVGPKIFLVQPNDYYRAVNGNPDEVKDVENAFAKSVIFGFAPTALEGDKALIDFTPFLLRDALHIGDALGSGRGNPGSAQAAGARGARAGGGAAAGGGFRIDETRSALFMPNTKNFPKNSEFEAMLTFAGSGGAGGGRGGRGGVAPDPSSVTVNVHQALIELPDDNYKPRKFDPRSGFNTFQYMDFATPMTEPIVKKFIERHRLFKKDPSATMSEPVEPIVYYIDRGAQPIIKKALIEGGSWWNQAFEAAGFKNAFQVKELPEGADPMDIRYNMVNWVNRSGSPQRAFSYGSSYIDPRTGEIIKGVVTLGSDRHREDYLLAEGLLQPYEDGKPVNPKMEEMALARIRQLSAHEIGHTLGLTHNFAASPRERASVMDYPFPRFNLKADGTIDISDAYAKGIGTWDKRTIIWGYSDFGKGDEDAALDKIMKETLKQGFKYIPDVGGGTHPMSNQWDDGANPVDQLNKLMTVRRHVLDNFSEKAIRQNAPMATLEEVLVPMYLLHRYQLEATVKSIGGLYFTHAVKNDGQEPTKMVDPAEQWRAFDAMMNTITPDALALPEALIAKIPPRPSGYPGGVETFGGHTGPTFDPIAVAETAAGTTIGYMLDPARAARLIEYNARDSKQPGFFAVVDKMLDQTWKAPVQPGFKGELQVLVNNLTLKYLLILAADTRTAENVRGEALYEIHGLKEWMTGKMASADAKQKASLYFGLSQIEEFQTNPDKFQPDAALEMPPGAPIGMPNMDFEVINNF
;
A
#
# COMPACT_ATOMS: atom_id res chain seq x y z
N MET A 1 -66.84 4.74 3.76
CA MET A 1 -68.00 4.19 3.03
C MET A 1 -67.51 3.18 2.01
N LYS A 2 -68.07 1.92 2.17
CA LYS A 2 -68.09 0.80 1.22
C LYS A 2 -66.76 0.25 0.64
N GLN A 3 -66.27 -0.77 1.29
CA GLN A 3 -66.11 -2.21 0.86
C GLN A 3 -66.45 -2.53 -0.61
N ILE A 4 -65.46 -3.16 -1.31
CA ILE A 4 -65.75 -4.25 -2.26
C ILE A 4 -64.61 -5.28 -2.09
N LEU A 5 -64.98 -6.46 -1.58
CA LEU A 5 -64.22 -7.73 -1.65
C LEU A 5 -64.29 -8.24 -3.09
N LEU A 6 -63.16 -8.72 -3.59
CA LEU A 6 -63.13 -9.68 -4.69
C LEU A 6 -62.16 -10.83 -4.34
N SER A 7 -62.77 -11.98 -4.08
CA SER A 7 -62.16 -13.29 -3.95
C SER A 7 -61.62 -13.76 -5.31
N PHE A 8 -60.39 -14.18 -5.36
CA PHE A 8 -59.82 -14.97 -6.45
C PHE A 8 -59.39 -16.33 -5.91
N CYS A 9 -60.13 -17.36 -6.32
CA CYS A 9 -59.76 -18.75 -6.14
C CYS A 9 -58.57 -19.09 -7.01
N PHE A 10 -57.47 -19.55 -6.39
CA PHE A 10 -56.34 -20.16 -7.11
C PHE A 10 -56.54 -21.69 -7.06
N LEU A 11 -56.77 -22.28 -8.23
CA LEU A 11 -56.68 -23.72 -8.46
C LEU A 11 -55.23 -24.16 -8.38
N ILE A 12 -54.90 -25.02 -7.43
CA ILE A 12 -53.63 -25.73 -7.36
C ILE A 12 -53.73 -26.95 -8.28
N ALA A 13 -53.02 -26.89 -9.41
CA ALA A 13 -52.76 -28.05 -10.25
C ALA A 13 -51.54 -28.80 -9.69
N VAL A 14 -51.78 -29.94 -9.04
CA VAL A 14 -50.73 -30.88 -8.62
C VAL A 14 -50.27 -31.66 -9.85
N SER A 15 -49.17 -31.30 -10.44
CA SER A 15 -48.47 -32.12 -11.45
C SER A 15 -47.64 -33.17 -10.73
N SER A 16 -48.06 -34.39 -10.75
CA SER A 16 -47.32 -35.57 -10.30
C SER A 16 -46.17 -35.82 -11.28
N VAL A 17 -44.95 -35.49 -10.86
CA VAL A 17 -43.73 -35.92 -11.57
C VAL A 17 -43.43 -37.35 -11.11
N THR A 18 -43.69 -38.29 -11.97
CA THR A 18 -43.25 -39.68 -11.82
C THR A 18 -41.75 -39.75 -12.03
N LEU A 19 -41.02 -39.93 -10.95
CA LEU A 19 -39.59 -40.29 -10.98
C LEU A 19 -39.48 -41.74 -11.45
N ALA A 20 -39.01 -41.90 -12.68
CA ALA A 20 -38.58 -43.20 -13.19
C ALA A 20 -37.32 -43.63 -12.41
N GLN A 21 -37.45 -44.60 -11.54
CA GLN A 21 -36.32 -45.31 -10.93
C GLN A 21 -35.58 -46.09 -12.02
N ARG A 22 -34.31 -45.69 -12.24
CA ARG A 22 -33.35 -46.57 -12.91
C ARG A 22 -32.97 -47.70 -11.93
N PRO A 23 -32.85 -48.95 -12.37
CA PRO A 23 -32.38 -50.01 -11.50
C PRO A 23 -30.90 -49.75 -11.12
N GLY A 24 -30.69 -49.48 -9.87
CA GLY A 24 -29.38 -49.39 -9.30
C GLY A 24 -28.77 -50.76 -9.15
N ASN A 25 -27.58 -50.90 -9.72
CA ASN A 25 -26.75 -52.07 -9.51
C ASN A 25 -25.91 -51.87 -8.26
N GLY A 26 -25.92 -52.85 -7.36
CA GLY A 26 -24.85 -53.17 -6.42
C GLY A 26 -24.74 -52.33 -5.14
N GLY A 27 -25.12 -52.98 -4.07
CA GLY A 27 -24.95 -52.61 -2.68
C GLY A 27 -23.48 -52.17 -2.37
N GLY A 28 -23.34 -50.91 -1.99
CA GLY A 28 -22.30 -50.42 -1.11
C GLY A 28 -22.97 -50.05 0.19
N GLY A 29 -22.93 -50.96 1.15
CA GLY A 29 -23.25 -50.63 2.51
C GLY A 29 -22.40 -49.43 2.94
N ASN A 30 -22.96 -48.44 3.65
CA ASN A 30 -22.22 -47.43 4.39
C ASN A 30 -21.33 -48.15 5.41
N ALA A 31 -20.20 -48.66 4.99
CA ALA A 31 -19.16 -49.12 5.91
C ALA A 31 -18.74 -47.86 6.71
N GLY A 32 -18.95 -47.92 8.02
CA GLY A 32 -18.41 -46.87 8.90
C GLY A 32 -16.90 -46.66 8.67
N PRO A 33 -16.31 -45.63 9.25
CA PRO A 33 -14.88 -45.36 9.11
C PRO A 33 -14.07 -46.61 9.53
N ALA A 34 -12.92 -46.86 8.84
CA ALA A 34 -12.03 -47.95 9.18
C ALA A 34 -11.57 -47.77 10.65
N THR A 35 -11.32 -48.90 11.32
CA THR A 35 -10.85 -48.91 12.74
C THR A 35 -9.34 -48.78 12.88
N SER A 36 -8.60 -48.76 11.77
CA SER A 36 -7.14 -48.56 11.74
C SER A 36 -6.75 -47.61 10.64
N ILE A 37 -5.93 -46.64 11.00
CA ILE A 37 -5.29 -45.69 10.07
C ILE A 37 -4.38 -46.44 9.11
N LEU A 38 -3.60 -47.38 9.62
CA LEU A 38 -2.69 -48.18 8.82
C LEU A 38 -3.40 -48.98 7.72
N ALA A 39 -4.62 -49.49 7.98
CA ALA A 39 -5.39 -50.21 6.95
C ALA A 39 -5.69 -49.34 5.72
N VAL A 40 -5.83 -48.04 5.90
CA VAL A 40 -6.09 -47.09 4.81
C VAL A 40 -4.78 -46.59 4.18
N THR A 41 -3.72 -46.43 4.96
CA THR A 41 -2.52 -45.68 4.56
C THR A 41 -1.32 -46.57 4.20
N GLN A 42 -1.37 -47.90 4.36
CA GLN A 42 -0.25 -48.82 4.16
C GLN A 42 0.47 -48.74 2.80
N ASN A 43 -0.22 -48.22 1.75
CA ASN A 43 0.33 -48.04 0.42
C ASN A 43 0.53 -46.56 0.04
N LEU A 44 0.38 -45.65 1.00
CA LEU A 44 0.53 -44.22 0.80
C LEU A 44 1.88 -43.73 1.31
N LYS A 45 2.36 -42.65 0.73
CA LYS A 45 3.61 -42.01 1.19
C LYS A 45 3.32 -41.15 2.43
N LYS A 46 3.87 -41.58 3.57
CA LYS A 46 3.77 -40.80 4.81
C LYS A 46 4.73 -39.62 4.79
N LEU A 47 4.26 -38.45 5.23
CA LEU A 47 5.08 -37.26 5.52
C LEU A 47 4.88 -36.89 6.99
N ASP A 48 5.97 -37.05 7.77
CA ASP A 48 5.97 -36.72 9.20
C ASP A 48 6.25 -35.24 9.44
N GLY A 49 5.53 -34.61 10.38
CA GLY A 49 5.68 -33.20 10.72
C GLY A 49 4.67 -32.71 11.77
N PHE A 50 4.26 -31.44 11.70
CA PHE A 50 3.33 -30.86 12.67
C PHE A 50 2.01 -31.62 12.73
N PHE A 51 1.38 -31.88 11.59
CA PHE A 51 0.38 -32.92 11.41
C PHE A 51 0.94 -33.97 10.46
N ASN A 52 0.90 -35.24 10.84
CA ASN A 52 1.24 -36.29 9.89
C ASN A 52 0.20 -36.33 8.77
N PHE A 53 0.65 -36.50 7.55
CA PHE A 53 -0.27 -36.72 6.43
C PHE A 53 0.27 -37.76 5.44
N TYR A 54 -0.63 -38.33 4.67
CA TYR A 54 -0.34 -39.40 3.73
C TYR A 54 -0.77 -38.95 2.32
N ALA A 55 0.17 -39.01 1.38
CA ALA A 55 -0.07 -38.68 -0.03
C ALA A 55 -0.32 -39.91 -0.86
N ASP A 56 -1.44 -39.95 -1.55
CA ASP A 56 -1.72 -40.92 -2.60
C ASP A 56 -1.26 -40.36 -3.96
N GLU A 57 -0.06 -40.71 -4.37
CA GLU A 57 0.52 -40.24 -5.64
C GLU A 57 -0.25 -40.72 -6.88
N LYS A 58 -1.09 -41.77 -6.76
CA LYS A 58 -1.88 -42.30 -7.88
C LYS A 58 -3.17 -41.53 -8.10
N THR A 59 -3.82 -41.09 -7.03
CA THR A 59 -5.08 -40.37 -7.10
C THR A 59 -4.93 -38.88 -6.86
N GLY A 60 -3.76 -38.41 -6.46
CA GLY A 60 -3.51 -37.02 -6.12
C GLY A 60 -4.17 -36.58 -4.81
N LYS A 61 -4.51 -37.51 -3.90
CA LYS A 61 -5.19 -37.22 -2.64
C LYS A 61 -4.23 -37.05 -1.46
N ILE A 62 -4.64 -36.23 -0.52
CA ILE A 62 -3.98 -36.07 0.79
C ILE A 62 -4.92 -36.50 1.89
N PHE A 63 -4.45 -37.42 2.73
CA PHE A 63 -5.13 -37.82 3.97
C PHE A 63 -4.38 -37.27 5.17
N LEU A 64 -5.05 -36.42 5.97
CA LEU A 64 -4.48 -35.80 7.17
C LEU A 64 -4.81 -36.64 8.40
N GLU A 65 -3.80 -36.95 9.22
CA GLU A 65 -3.97 -37.57 10.54
C GLU A 65 -4.19 -36.46 11.56
N VAL A 66 -5.44 -36.37 12.06
CA VAL A 66 -5.80 -35.42 13.12
C VAL A 66 -5.60 -36.10 14.47
N ASP A 67 -4.59 -35.68 15.21
CA ASP A 67 -4.20 -36.16 16.55
C ASP A 67 -4.26 -35.06 17.62
N LYS A 68 -4.61 -33.82 17.23
CA LYS A 68 -4.66 -32.61 18.06
C LYS A 68 -6.05 -31.98 18.01
N PHE A 69 -7.04 -32.68 18.64
CA PHE A 69 -8.38 -32.12 18.81
C PHE A 69 -8.39 -31.01 19.84
N ASP A 70 -9.23 -29.99 19.64
CA ASP A 70 -9.42 -28.82 20.49
C ASP A 70 -8.16 -27.96 20.74
N LYS A 71 -7.00 -28.35 20.18
CA LYS A 71 -5.78 -27.56 20.19
C LYS A 71 -5.80 -26.54 19.05
N GLU A 72 -5.58 -25.27 19.39
CA GLU A 72 -5.50 -24.19 18.43
C GLU A 72 -4.17 -24.22 17.66
N PHE A 73 -4.24 -23.85 16.37
CA PHE A 73 -3.10 -23.64 15.48
C PHE A 73 -3.44 -22.58 14.46
N LEU A 74 -2.44 -22.02 13.81
CA LEU A 74 -2.64 -21.00 12.75
C LEU A 74 -2.89 -21.71 11.42
N TYR A 75 -3.99 -21.39 10.75
CA TYR A 75 -4.18 -21.65 9.33
C TYR A 75 -3.75 -20.44 8.54
N PHE A 76 -2.98 -20.68 7.50
CA PHE A 76 -2.47 -19.65 6.60
C PHE A 76 -2.74 -20.07 5.16
N ALA A 77 -3.20 -19.13 4.33
CA ALA A 77 -3.32 -19.31 2.89
C ALA A 77 -2.68 -18.13 2.17
N SER A 78 -1.91 -18.40 1.11
CA SER A 78 -1.30 -17.36 0.30
C SER A 78 -1.25 -17.70 -1.18
N LEU A 79 -1.17 -16.67 -2.01
CA LEU A 79 -1.01 -16.80 -3.45
C LEU A 79 0.48 -16.96 -3.79
N VAL A 80 0.84 -18.09 -4.42
CA VAL A 80 2.22 -18.39 -4.84
C VAL A 80 2.55 -17.64 -6.12
N ASP A 81 1.61 -17.62 -7.06
CA ASP A 81 1.73 -17.00 -8.37
C ASP A 81 0.77 -15.83 -8.47
N GLY A 82 1.26 -14.64 -8.81
CA GLY A 82 0.38 -13.52 -9.14
C GLY A 82 -0.27 -13.67 -10.51
N VAL A 83 -1.43 -13.04 -10.70
CA VAL A 83 -2.09 -13.00 -12.02
C VAL A 83 -1.57 -11.85 -12.90
N GLY A 84 -0.52 -11.15 -12.47
CA GLY A 84 0.10 -10.06 -13.22
C GLY A 84 -0.54 -8.70 -12.94
N ASN A 85 -0.47 -7.79 -13.90
CA ASN A 85 -0.82 -6.38 -13.71
C ASN A 85 -2.29 -6.18 -13.32
N GLY A 86 -2.52 -5.74 -12.07
CA GLY A 86 -3.85 -5.32 -11.59
C GLY A 86 -4.78 -6.44 -11.13
N GLY A 87 -4.28 -7.67 -10.98
CA GLY A 87 -5.02 -8.80 -10.40
C GLY A 87 -4.51 -9.18 -9.00
N PRO A 88 -4.99 -10.30 -8.42
CA PRO A 88 -4.42 -10.85 -7.19
C PRO A 88 -2.90 -11.07 -7.33
N GLU A 89 -2.13 -10.59 -6.36
CA GLU A 89 -0.67 -10.60 -6.43
C GLU A 89 -0.03 -11.75 -5.65
N ARG A 90 1.16 -12.17 -6.09
CA ARG A 90 1.99 -13.12 -5.35
C ARG A 90 2.22 -12.61 -3.92
N GLY A 91 2.00 -13.49 -2.95
CA GLY A 91 2.18 -13.18 -1.53
C GLY A 91 0.92 -12.60 -0.85
N GLN A 92 -0.17 -12.32 -1.57
CA GLN A 92 -1.45 -12.03 -0.94
C GLN A 92 -1.83 -13.20 -0.04
N ALA A 93 -2.14 -12.93 1.23
CA ALA A 93 -2.34 -13.95 2.24
C ALA A 93 -3.54 -13.65 3.15
N SER A 94 -4.01 -14.70 3.80
CA SER A 94 -4.99 -14.65 4.89
C SER A 94 -4.58 -15.64 5.96
N SER A 95 -4.69 -15.26 7.22
CA SER A 95 -4.37 -16.15 8.35
C SER A 95 -5.34 -15.96 9.51
N PHE A 96 -5.66 -17.05 10.19
CA PHE A 96 -6.49 -17.02 11.39
C PHE A 96 -6.31 -18.30 12.21
N ILE A 97 -6.63 -18.23 13.51
CA ILE A 97 -6.62 -19.40 14.40
C ILE A 97 -7.73 -20.37 14.00
N VAL A 98 -7.41 -21.65 14.02
CA VAL A 98 -8.38 -22.74 13.85
C VAL A 98 -8.08 -23.88 14.82
N LYS A 99 -9.08 -24.75 15.00
CA LYS A 99 -8.94 -26.03 15.72
C LYS A 99 -9.82 -27.10 15.10
N PHE A 100 -9.39 -28.35 15.20
CA PHE A 100 -10.22 -29.49 14.85
C PHE A 100 -11.12 -29.86 16.02
N VAL A 101 -12.44 -29.98 15.76
CA VAL A 101 -13.44 -30.33 16.76
C VAL A 101 -14.25 -31.52 16.28
N LYS A 102 -14.40 -32.53 17.16
CA LYS A 102 -15.25 -33.71 16.86
C LYS A 102 -16.68 -33.42 17.30
N VAL A 103 -17.63 -33.46 16.36
CA VAL A 103 -19.06 -33.24 16.63
C VAL A 103 -19.85 -34.38 16.03
N GLY A 104 -20.31 -35.31 16.87
CA GLY A 104 -20.97 -36.52 16.43
C GLY A 104 -20.09 -37.31 15.45
N PRO A 105 -20.57 -37.67 14.26
CA PRO A 105 -19.82 -38.44 13.27
C PRO A 105 -18.87 -37.59 12.41
N LYS A 106 -18.78 -36.28 12.61
CA LYS A 106 -17.99 -35.34 11.79
C LYS A 106 -16.87 -34.74 12.56
N ILE A 107 -15.84 -34.32 11.80
CA ILE A 107 -14.73 -33.49 12.27
C ILE A 107 -14.87 -32.15 11.59
N PHE A 108 -14.92 -31.06 12.36
CA PHE A 108 -14.99 -29.70 11.85
C PHE A 108 -13.66 -28.99 12.05
N LEU A 109 -13.22 -28.23 11.04
CA LEU A 109 -12.21 -27.19 11.20
C LEU A 109 -12.95 -25.91 11.58
N VAL A 110 -12.73 -25.45 12.80
CA VAL A 110 -13.47 -24.35 13.42
C VAL A 110 -12.51 -23.19 13.66
N GLN A 111 -12.90 -22.00 13.20
CA GLN A 111 -12.29 -20.73 13.58
C GLN A 111 -13.01 -20.19 14.81
N PRO A 112 -12.38 -20.10 15.99
CA PRO A 112 -12.93 -19.43 17.16
C PRO A 112 -13.02 -17.92 16.89
N ASN A 113 -13.80 -17.23 17.70
CA ASN A 113 -13.80 -15.77 17.69
C ASN A 113 -12.78 -15.29 18.73
N ASP A 114 -11.56 -15.03 18.27
CA ASP A 114 -10.42 -14.67 19.11
C ASP A 114 -10.30 -13.18 19.42
N TYR A 115 -11.13 -12.34 18.81
CA TYR A 115 -11.21 -10.91 19.12
C TYR A 115 -11.94 -10.63 20.45
N TYR A 116 -12.93 -11.45 20.83
CA TYR A 116 -13.69 -11.33 22.07
C TYR A 116 -13.25 -12.40 23.06
N ARG A 117 -12.73 -11.99 24.22
CA ARG A 117 -12.11 -12.86 25.21
C ARG A 117 -12.58 -12.55 26.62
N ALA A 118 -12.37 -13.50 27.53
CA ALA A 118 -12.37 -13.30 28.97
C ALA A 118 -11.04 -13.82 29.52
N VAL A 119 -9.98 -12.99 29.43
CA VAL A 119 -8.61 -13.39 29.83
C VAL A 119 -8.56 -13.48 31.35
N ASN A 120 -8.14 -14.66 31.85
CA ASN A 120 -8.14 -14.97 33.29
C ASN A 120 -9.54 -14.87 33.94
N GLY A 121 -10.62 -14.84 33.18
CA GLY A 121 -11.98 -14.99 33.66
C GLY A 121 -12.22 -16.37 34.29
N ASN A 122 -13.23 -16.48 35.12
CA ASN A 122 -13.66 -17.78 35.60
C ASN A 122 -14.28 -18.58 34.42
N PRO A 123 -14.42 -19.91 34.52
CA PRO A 123 -14.94 -20.74 33.43
C PRO A 123 -16.31 -20.33 32.89
N ASP A 124 -17.17 -19.77 33.73
CA ASP A 124 -18.52 -19.33 33.33
C ASP A 124 -18.44 -18.02 32.53
N GLU A 125 -17.56 -17.06 32.90
CA GLU A 125 -17.29 -15.85 32.12
C GLU A 125 -16.73 -16.18 30.73
N VAL A 126 -15.76 -17.11 30.64
CA VAL A 126 -15.20 -17.56 29.36
C VAL A 126 -16.31 -18.17 28.48
N LYS A 127 -17.13 -19.03 29.09
CA LYS A 127 -18.24 -19.68 28.37
C LYS A 127 -19.31 -18.69 27.95
N ASP A 128 -19.58 -17.66 28.74
CA ASP A 128 -20.56 -16.62 28.40
C ASP A 128 -20.09 -15.81 27.18
N VAL A 129 -18.80 -15.44 27.13
CA VAL A 129 -18.20 -14.79 25.95
C VAL A 129 -18.26 -15.70 24.72
N GLU A 130 -17.91 -16.99 24.84
CA GLU A 130 -18.02 -17.97 23.74
C GLU A 130 -19.45 -18.12 23.22
N ASN A 131 -20.46 -18.00 24.09
CA ASN A 131 -21.88 -18.08 23.72
C ASN A 131 -22.39 -16.78 23.10
N ALA A 132 -21.80 -15.62 23.46
CA ALA A 132 -22.22 -14.31 22.98
C ALA A 132 -21.70 -14.02 21.55
N PHE A 133 -20.56 -14.59 21.16
CA PHE A 133 -19.91 -14.31 19.89
C PHE A 133 -19.75 -15.56 19.03
N ALA A 134 -20.29 -15.52 17.83
CA ALA A 134 -20.30 -16.67 16.94
C ALA A 134 -18.89 -17.07 16.47
N LYS A 135 -18.67 -18.38 16.38
CA LYS A 135 -17.52 -19.01 15.71
C LYS A 135 -17.89 -19.39 14.27
N SER A 136 -16.89 -19.64 13.43
CA SER A 136 -17.09 -20.09 12.05
C SER A 136 -16.62 -21.53 11.86
N VAL A 137 -17.44 -22.37 11.21
CA VAL A 137 -17.00 -23.67 10.71
C VAL A 137 -16.47 -23.49 9.30
N ILE A 138 -15.14 -23.60 9.14
CA ILE A 138 -14.48 -23.38 7.85
C ILE A 138 -14.71 -24.56 6.91
N PHE A 139 -14.67 -25.80 7.45
CA PHE A 139 -14.92 -27.02 6.68
C PHE A 139 -15.34 -28.18 7.57
N GLY A 140 -16.04 -29.16 6.98
CA GLY A 140 -16.50 -30.37 7.66
C GLY A 140 -16.04 -31.63 6.95
N PHE A 141 -15.46 -32.57 7.71
CA PHE A 141 -14.92 -33.82 7.20
C PHE A 141 -15.68 -35.02 7.75
N ALA A 142 -15.86 -36.02 6.91
CA ALA A 142 -16.19 -37.38 7.35
C ALA A 142 -14.89 -38.13 7.60
N PRO A 143 -14.67 -38.74 8.77
CA PRO A 143 -13.43 -39.49 9.01
C PRO A 143 -13.41 -40.74 8.11
N THR A 144 -12.23 -40.96 7.51
CA THR A 144 -11.95 -42.17 6.71
C THR A 144 -11.53 -43.32 7.62
N ALA A 145 -10.81 -43.02 8.72
CA ALA A 145 -10.51 -43.97 9.78
C ALA A 145 -10.55 -43.28 11.15
N LEU A 146 -10.86 -44.10 12.19
CA LEU A 146 -10.82 -43.67 13.60
C LEU A 146 -9.97 -44.71 14.38
N GLU A 147 -8.92 -44.23 15.07
CA GLU A 147 -8.04 -45.11 15.85
C GLU A 147 -7.68 -44.42 17.17
N GLY A 148 -8.30 -44.86 18.28
CA GLY A 148 -8.17 -44.18 19.57
C GLY A 148 -8.62 -42.73 19.51
N ASP A 149 -7.77 -41.82 19.93
CA ASP A 149 -8.01 -40.37 19.90
C ASP A 149 -7.62 -39.71 18.57
N LYS A 150 -7.26 -40.51 17.54
CA LYS A 150 -6.85 -40.03 16.24
C LYS A 150 -7.95 -40.25 15.18
N ALA A 151 -7.96 -39.40 14.18
CA ALA A 151 -8.80 -39.57 13.00
C ALA A 151 -8.00 -39.33 11.73
N LEU A 152 -8.30 -40.08 10.69
CA LEU A 152 -7.81 -39.84 9.34
C LEU A 152 -8.94 -39.20 8.52
N ILE A 153 -8.67 -38.09 7.86
CA ILE A 153 -9.63 -37.37 7.01
C ILE A 153 -9.09 -37.20 5.58
N ASP A 154 -9.94 -37.27 4.56
CA ASP A 154 -9.59 -36.81 3.21
C ASP A 154 -9.56 -35.26 3.22
N PHE A 155 -8.35 -34.72 3.17
CA PHE A 155 -8.11 -33.27 3.26
C PHE A 155 -8.13 -32.57 1.90
N THR A 156 -8.15 -33.34 0.81
CA THR A 156 -8.09 -32.86 -0.57
C THR A 156 -9.18 -31.84 -0.91
N PRO A 157 -10.46 -32.06 -0.59
CA PRO A 157 -11.52 -31.09 -0.95
C PRO A 157 -11.33 -29.73 -0.26
N PHE A 158 -10.75 -29.73 0.96
CA PHE A 158 -10.43 -28.50 1.66
C PHE A 158 -9.33 -27.70 0.94
N LEU A 159 -8.31 -28.37 0.45
CA LEU A 159 -7.15 -27.76 -0.21
C LEU A 159 -7.50 -27.21 -1.60
N LEU A 160 -8.47 -27.80 -2.30
CA LEU A 160 -8.91 -27.39 -3.63
C LEU A 160 -9.98 -26.28 -3.65
N ARG A 161 -10.33 -25.70 -2.51
CA ARG A 161 -11.27 -24.58 -2.45
C ARG A 161 -10.60 -23.24 -2.77
N ASP A 162 -11.37 -22.25 -3.19
CA ASP A 162 -10.92 -20.87 -3.32
C ASP A 162 -10.76 -20.20 -1.93
N ALA A 163 -9.60 -20.42 -1.32
CA ALA A 163 -9.32 -19.95 0.04
C ALA A 163 -9.08 -18.44 0.13
N LEU A 164 -8.82 -17.76 -0.99
CA LEU A 164 -8.45 -16.35 -1.08
C LEU A 164 -9.45 -15.50 -1.88
N HIS A 165 -10.62 -16.07 -2.24
CA HIS A 165 -11.65 -15.39 -3.03
C HIS A 165 -11.15 -14.83 -4.37
N ILE A 166 -10.25 -15.56 -5.02
CA ILE A 166 -9.62 -15.16 -6.28
C ILE A 166 -10.65 -15.05 -7.40
N GLY A 167 -11.64 -15.95 -7.43
CA GLY A 167 -12.73 -15.92 -8.41
C GLY A 167 -13.51 -14.61 -8.39
N ASP A 168 -13.78 -14.07 -7.20
CA ASP A 168 -14.46 -12.78 -7.01
C ASP A 168 -13.57 -11.61 -7.48
N ALA A 169 -12.27 -11.64 -7.14
CA ALA A 169 -11.32 -10.63 -7.55
C ALA A 169 -11.13 -10.56 -9.08
N LEU A 170 -11.05 -11.71 -9.75
CA LEU A 170 -10.98 -11.79 -11.21
C LEU A 170 -12.27 -11.29 -11.89
N GLY A 171 -13.45 -11.52 -11.28
CA GLY A 171 -14.76 -11.12 -11.84
C GLY A 171 -15.07 -9.63 -11.68
N SER A 172 -14.50 -8.96 -10.69
CA SER A 172 -14.81 -7.57 -10.39
C SER A 172 -14.17 -6.53 -11.34
N GLY A 173 -13.22 -6.94 -12.17
CA GLY A 173 -12.45 -6.03 -13.02
C GLY A 173 -11.65 -4.97 -12.24
N ARG A 174 -11.68 -5.00 -10.92
CA ARG A 174 -10.94 -4.10 -10.01
C ARG A 174 -9.71 -4.84 -9.49
N GLY A 175 -8.57 -4.45 -9.97
CA GLY A 175 -7.27 -5.02 -9.64
C GLY A 175 -6.77 -4.77 -8.22
N ASN A 176 -7.63 -4.70 -7.21
CA ASN A 176 -7.16 -4.55 -5.83
C ASN A 176 -8.14 -5.21 -4.83
N PRO A 177 -7.78 -6.34 -4.21
CA PRO A 177 -8.59 -6.99 -3.17
C PRO A 177 -8.71 -6.17 -1.89
N GLY A 178 -7.77 -5.27 -1.60
CA GLY A 178 -7.85 -4.33 -0.47
C GLY A 178 -9.02 -3.36 -0.56
N SER A 179 -9.63 -3.17 -1.74
CA SER A 179 -10.82 -2.32 -1.91
C SER A 179 -12.14 -3.03 -1.65
N ALA A 180 -12.18 -4.36 -1.68
CA ALA A 180 -13.41 -5.12 -1.45
C ALA A 180 -13.78 -5.21 0.04
N GLN A 181 -12.82 -5.14 0.94
CA GLN A 181 -13.06 -5.23 2.39
C GLN A 181 -13.42 -3.89 3.04
N ALA A 182 -12.98 -2.77 2.47
CA ALA A 182 -13.48 -1.45 2.88
C ALA A 182 -14.98 -1.24 2.57
N ALA A 183 -15.55 -2.03 1.67
CA ALA A 183 -17.00 -2.01 1.37
C ALA A 183 -17.85 -2.78 2.39
N GLY A 184 -17.28 -3.71 3.16
CA GLY A 184 -18.00 -4.51 4.16
C GLY A 184 -18.34 -3.78 5.47
N ALA A 185 -17.69 -2.65 5.75
CA ALA A 185 -17.89 -1.88 6.99
C ALA A 185 -18.92 -0.74 6.86
N ARG A 186 -19.51 -0.52 5.70
CA ARG A 186 -20.63 0.45 5.53
C ARG A 186 -21.90 -0.32 5.15
N GLY A 187 -22.85 -0.31 6.08
CA GLY A 187 -24.10 -1.01 6.04
C GLY A 187 -24.75 -1.08 4.66
N ALA A 188 -25.03 -2.29 4.22
CA ALA A 188 -25.73 -2.60 3.01
C ALA A 188 -27.10 -1.88 2.97
N ARG A 189 -27.24 -0.86 2.13
CA ARG A 189 -28.56 -0.45 1.64
C ARG A 189 -28.96 -1.40 0.51
N ALA A 190 -29.91 -2.25 0.81
CA ALA A 190 -30.59 -3.08 -0.19
C ALA A 190 -31.30 -2.17 -1.22
N GLY A 191 -30.99 -2.38 -2.49
CA GLY A 191 -31.80 -1.82 -3.57
C GLY A 191 -30.97 -1.46 -4.80
N GLY A 192 -30.93 -2.37 -5.78
CA GLY A 192 -30.43 -2.07 -7.12
C GLY A 192 -29.81 -3.28 -7.81
N GLY A 193 -30.50 -3.79 -8.81
CA GLY A 193 -30.29 -4.95 -9.63
C GLY A 193 -28.87 -5.48 -9.78
N ALA A 194 -28.72 -6.76 -9.47
CA ALA A 194 -27.55 -7.56 -9.80
C ALA A 194 -27.38 -7.58 -11.35
N ALA A 195 -26.40 -6.87 -11.85
CA ALA A 195 -25.87 -7.17 -13.17
C ALA A 195 -25.26 -8.59 -13.09
N ALA A 196 -25.79 -9.52 -13.85
CA ALA A 196 -25.26 -10.87 -14.00
C ALA A 196 -23.94 -10.80 -14.79
N GLY A 197 -22.85 -10.40 -14.14
CA GLY A 197 -21.48 -10.57 -14.60
C GLY A 197 -21.09 -12.02 -14.30
N GLY A 198 -20.72 -12.79 -15.33
CA GLY A 198 -20.26 -14.16 -15.18
C GLY A 198 -18.97 -14.20 -14.34
N GLY A 199 -19.06 -14.49 -13.04
CA GLY A 199 -17.95 -14.61 -12.14
C GLY A 199 -17.03 -15.78 -12.52
N PHE A 200 -15.75 -15.67 -12.20
CA PHE A 200 -14.78 -16.76 -12.32
C PHE A 200 -15.06 -17.83 -11.26
N ARG A 201 -15.00 -19.08 -11.63
CA ARG A 201 -15.19 -20.22 -10.72
C ARG A 201 -14.10 -21.25 -10.95
N ILE A 202 -13.76 -21.99 -9.89
CA ILE A 202 -12.82 -23.10 -9.98
C ILE A 202 -13.35 -24.15 -10.97
N ASP A 203 -12.48 -24.52 -11.91
CA ASP A 203 -12.68 -25.67 -12.80
C ASP A 203 -11.97 -26.89 -12.20
N GLU A 204 -12.77 -27.78 -11.60
CA GLU A 204 -12.24 -28.95 -10.91
C GLU A 204 -11.48 -29.90 -11.85
N THR A 205 -11.80 -29.89 -13.15
CA THR A 205 -11.13 -30.77 -14.14
C THR A 205 -9.73 -30.30 -14.47
N ARG A 206 -9.42 -29.02 -14.22
CA ARG A 206 -8.12 -28.38 -14.47
C ARG A 206 -7.45 -27.89 -13.19
N SER A 207 -7.89 -28.41 -12.03
CA SER A 207 -7.33 -28.08 -10.72
C SER A 207 -6.84 -29.35 -10.00
N ALA A 208 -5.71 -29.27 -9.34
CA ALA A 208 -5.10 -30.40 -8.64
C ALA A 208 -4.14 -29.95 -7.53
N LEU A 209 -3.82 -30.86 -6.61
CA LEU A 209 -2.74 -30.63 -5.64
C LEU A 209 -1.39 -30.64 -6.34
N PHE A 210 -0.54 -29.69 -5.98
CA PHE A 210 0.83 -29.58 -6.51
C PHE A 210 1.81 -30.26 -5.54
N MET A 211 1.98 -31.58 -5.73
CA MET A 211 2.76 -32.44 -4.86
C MET A 211 4.23 -32.02 -4.64
N PRO A 212 4.96 -31.43 -5.63
CA PRO A 212 6.34 -31.02 -5.42
C PRO A 212 6.55 -30.00 -4.29
N ASN A 213 5.55 -29.18 -4.00
CA ASN A 213 5.56 -28.17 -2.93
C ASN A 213 4.69 -28.56 -1.73
N THR A 214 4.14 -29.77 -1.73
CA THR A 214 3.43 -30.33 -0.55
C THR A 214 4.45 -31.00 0.35
N LYS A 215 4.75 -30.39 1.50
CA LYS A 215 5.87 -30.75 2.39
C LYS A 215 5.44 -30.75 3.85
N ASN A 216 6.23 -31.37 4.70
CA ASN A 216 5.96 -31.38 6.12
C ASN A 216 7.21 -31.05 6.92
N PHE A 217 7.06 -30.17 7.92
CA PHE A 217 8.12 -29.68 8.78
C PHE A 217 7.71 -29.88 10.25
N PRO A 218 8.67 -29.84 11.20
CA PRO A 218 8.36 -30.08 12.61
C PRO A 218 7.29 -29.13 13.20
N LYS A 219 7.18 -27.90 12.69
CA LYS A 219 6.26 -26.88 13.20
C LYS A 219 5.20 -26.42 12.20
N ASN A 220 5.22 -26.96 10.99
CA ASN A 220 4.21 -26.61 9.97
C ASN A 220 4.03 -27.72 8.93
N SER A 221 2.78 -27.90 8.48
CA SER A 221 2.41 -28.76 7.36
C SER A 221 1.97 -27.91 6.19
N GLU A 222 2.60 -28.11 5.04
CA GLU A 222 2.53 -27.23 3.87
C GLU A 222 1.89 -27.94 2.69
N PHE A 223 0.91 -27.27 2.06
CA PHE A 223 0.18 -27.81 0.92
C PHE A 223 0.10 -26.76 -0.18
N GLU A 224 0.23 -27.18 -1.41
CA GLU A 224 0.04 -26.30 -2.58
C GLU A 224 -0.98 -26.92 -3.53
N ALA A 225 -1.89 -26.09 -4.01
CA ALA A 225 -2.90 -26.44 -4.99
C ALA A 225 -2.76 -25.55 -6.23
N MET A 226 -2.74 -26.15 -7.39
CA MET A 226 -2.90 -25.46 -8.67
C MET A 226 -4.39 -25.36 -8.95
N LEU A 227 -4.93 -24.14 -8.93
CA LEU A 227 -6.34 -23.86 -9.14
C LEU A 227 -6.55 -23.11 -10.45
N THR A 228 -7.42 -23.61 -11.30
CA THR A 228 -7.82 -22.95 -12.55
C THR A 228 -9.19 -22.33 -12.38
N PHE A 229 -9.30 -21.05 -12.65
CA PHE A 229 -10.53 -20.28 -12.62
C PHE A 229 -11.03 -20.05 -14.05
N ALA A 230 -12.22 -20.52 -14.35
CA ALA A 230 -12.90 -20.32 -15.62
C ALA A 230 -14.02 -19.30 -15.51
N GLY A 231 -14.12 -18.37 -16.45
CA GLY A 231 -15.14 -17.32 -16.44
C GLY A 231 -15.31 -16.65 -17.80
N SER A 232 -16.43 -15.95 -18.00
CA SER A 232 -16.74 -15.22 -19.23
C SER A 232 -16.34 -13.74 -19.21
N GLY A 233 -15.85 -13.23 -18.08
CA GLY A 233 -15.35 -11.88 -17.94
C GLY A 233 -13.90 -11.80 -18.41
N GLY A 234 -13.57 -10.85 -19.25
CA GLY A 234 -12.17 -10.58 -19.58
C GLY A 234 -11.44 -10.07 -18.34
N ALA A 235 -10.58 -10.87 -17.72
CA ALA A 235 -9.65 -10.41 -16.72
C ALA A 235 -8.72 -9.37 -17.37
N GLY A 236 -9.05 -8.07 -17.20
CA GLY A 236 -8.22 -6.90 -17.42
C GLY A 236 -7.42 -6.83 -18.73
N GLY A 237 -7.96 -7.23 -19.87
CA GLY A 237 -7.20 -7.13 -21.10
C GLY A 237 -8.10 -7.09 -22.34
N GLY A 238 -8.00 -6.01 -23.09
CA GLY A 238 -8.64 -5.89 -24.41
C GLY A 238 -8.25 -7.03 -25.34
N ARG A 239 -9.14 -7.34 -26.25
CA ARG A 239 -9.01 -8.38 -27.27
C ARG A 239 -7.57 -8.55 -27.80
N GLY A 240 -6.94 -9.72 -27.54
CA GLY A 240 -5.83 -10.24 -28.33
C GLY A 240 -4.50 -9.49 -28.28
N GLY A 241 -4.25 -8.62 -27.31
CA GLY A 241 -2.99 -7.92 -27.17
C GLY A 241 -1.96 -8.72 -26.35
N ARG A 242 -0.70 -8.78 -26.80
CA ARG A 242 0.45 -9.17 -25.98
C ARG A 242 0.47 -8.27 -24.73
N GLY A 243 0.15 -8.78 -23.55
CA GLY A 243 0.10 -8.02 -22.31
C GLY A 243 -1.13 -8.32 -21.45
N GLY A 244 -1.97 -9.28 -21.81
CA GLY A 244 -3.05 -9.79 -20.95
C GLY A 244 -2.47 -10.49 -19.72
N VAL A 245 -3.25 -10.50 -18.64
CA VAL A 245 -2.89 -11.10 -17.35
C VAL A 245 -2.59 -12.60 -17.48
N ALA A 246 -3.29 -13.32 -18.33
CA ALA A 246 -3.06 -14.71 -18.66
C ALA A 246 -3.07 -14.92 -20.17
N PRO A 247 -2.39 -15.96 -20.68
CA PRO A 247 -2.41 -16.30 -22.12
C PRO A 247 -3.83 -16.49 -22.65
N ASP A 248 -4.72 -17.09 -21.87
CA ASP A 248 -6.15 -17.17 -22.10
C ASP A 248 -6.89 -16.43 -20.97
N PRO A 249 -7.45 -15.23 -21.22
CA PRO A 249 -8.12 -14.43 -20.19
C PRO A 249 -9.44 -15.06 -19.67
N SER A 250 -9.96 -16.09 -20.29
CA SER A 250 -11.11 -16.87 -19.82
C SER A 250 -10.73 -18.04 -18.89
N SER A 251 -9.42 -18.30 -18.74
CA SER A 251 -8.88 -19.44 -17.99
C SER A 251 -7.59 -19.04 -17.26
N VAL A 252 -7.74 -18.62 -16.02
CA VAL A 252 -6.61 -18.17 -15.19
C VAL A 252 -6.23 -19.27 -14.22
N THR A 253 -4.97 -19.71 -14.27
CA THR A 253 -4.43 -20.72 -13.34
C THR A 253 -3.44 -20.07 -12.39
N VAL A 254 -3.59 -20.35 -11.10
CA VAL A 254 -2.69 -19.88 -10.02
C VAL A 254 -2.42 -20.99 -9.03
N ASN A 255 -1.27 -20.93 -8.37
CA ASN A 255 -0.95 -21.80 -7.27
C ASN A 255 -1.30 -21.11 -5.95
N VAL A 256 -2.08 -21.80 -5.12
CA VAL A 256 -2.46 -21.38 -3.78
C VAL A 256 -1.76 -22.27 -2.76
N HIS A 257 -0.99 -21.63 -1.90
CA HIS A 257 -0.30 -22.26 -0.79
C HIS A 257 -1.17 -22.21 0.46
N GLN A 258 -1.25 -23.31 1.20
CA GLN A 258 -1.99 -23.41 2.45
C GLN A 258 -1.13 -24.11 3.50
N ALA A 259 -1.13 -23.60 4.72
CA ALA A 259 -0.31 -24.10 5.82
C ALA A 259 -1.12 -24.30 7.10
N LEU A 260 -0.77 -25.36 7.84
CA LEU A 260 -1.17 -25.57 9.24
C LEU A 260 0.06 -25.35 10.08
N ILE A 261 0.07 -24.36 10.98
CA ILE A 261 1.26 -23.87 11.65
C ILE A 261 1.07 -23.99 13.17
N GLU A 262 2.05 -24.58 13.87
CA GLU A 262 2.05 -24.63 15.32
C GLU A 262 2.16 -23.22 15.90
N LEU A 263 1.25 -22.88 16.82
CA LEU A 263 1.34 -21.64 17.57
C LEU A 263 2.49 -21.69 18.58
N PRO A 264 3.15 -20.56 18.86
CA PRO A 264 4.18 -20.47 19.89
C PRO A 264 3.68 -20.91 21.28
N ASP A 265 4.63 -21.19 22.17
CA ASP A 265 4.32 -21.43 23.59
C ASP A 265 3.87 -20.16 24.31
N ASP A 266 3.32 -20.32 25.52
CA ASP A 266 2.73 -19.23 26.31
C ASP A 266 3.79 -18.39 27.09
N ASN A 267 5.09 -18.52 26.78
CA ASN A 267 6.17 -17.78 27.43
C ASN A 267 6.41 -16.38 26.86
N TYR A 268 5.77 -16.05 25.73
CA TYR A 268 5.84 -14.70 25.16
C TYR A 268 5.12 -13.69 26.07
N LYS A 269 5.71 -12.51 26.23
CA LYS A 269 5.19 -11.44 27.05
C LYS A 269 4.74 -10.28 26.16
N PRO A 270 3.43 -10.13 25.91
CA PRO A 270 2.93 -9.00 25.12
C PRO A 270 3.33 -7.66 25.73
N ARG A 271 3.73 -6.70 24.89
CA ARG A 271 4.05 -5.33 25.31
C ARG A 271 2.89 -4.40 24.98
N LYS A 272 2.45 -3.61 25.95
CA LYS A 272 1.36 -2.64 25.74
C LYS A 272 1.70 -1.66 24.61
N PHE A 273 0.71 -1.32 23.81
CA PHE A 273 0.83 -0.33 22.75
C PHE A 273 0.89 1.09 23.29
N ASP A 274 1.76 1.91 22.70
CA ASP A 274 1.82 3.35 22.88
C ASP A 274 1.70 4.03 21.50
N PRO A 275 0.77 4.99 21.28
CA PRO A 275 0.55 5.61 19.98
C PRO A 275 1.75 6.41 19.46
N ARG A 276 2.79 6.61 20.27
CA ARG A 276 4.03 7.31 19.91
C ARG A 276 5.18 6.36 19.57
N SER A 277 4.96 5.05 19.68
CA SER A 277 6.03 4.04 19.65
C SER A 277 6.53 3.69 18.25
N GLY A 278 5.69 3.84 17.21
CA GLY A 278 6.02 3.43 15.84
C GLY A 278 5.77 1.96 15.54
N PHE A 279 5.04 1.25 16.38
CA PHE A 279 4.71 -0.16 16.19
C PHE A 279 3.27 -0.36 15.70
N ASN A 280 3.05 -1.44 14.94
CA ASN A 280 1.74 -1.99 14.65
C ASN A 280 1.01 -2.38 15.93
N THR A 281 -0.32 -2.29 15.89
CA THR A 281 -1.20 -2.57 17.02
C THR A 281 -1.95 -3.87 16.82
N PHE A 282 -1.75 -4.80 17.73
CA PHE A 282 -2.61 -5.94 17.95
C PHE A 282 -3.61 -5.61 19.09
N GLN A 283 -4.89 -5.94 18.91
CA GLN A 283 -5.90 -5.63 19.91
C GLN A 283 -7.02 -6.67 20.00
N TYR A 284 -7.63 -6.77 21.19
CA TYR A 284 -8.83 -7.56 21.45
C TYR A 284 -9.68 -6.94 22.56
N MET A 285 -10.93 -7.39 22.67
CA MET A 285 -11.82 -7.00 23.77
C MET A 285 -11.80 -8.06 24.88
N ASP A 286 -11.47 -7.64 26.10
CA ASP A 286 -11.39 -8.52 27.28
C ASP A 286 -12.53 -8.25 28.25
N PHE A 287 -13.53 -9.11 28.27
CA PHE A 287 -14.73 -9.00 29.08
C PHE A 287 -14.51 -9.34 30.57
N ALA A 288 -13.36 -9.94 30.93
CA ALA A 288 -12.97 -10.12 32.33
C ALA A 288 -12.27 -8.86 32.91
N THR A 289 -12.15 -7.79 32.13
CA THR A 289 -11.55 -6.53 32.58
C THR A 289 -12.43 -5.84 33.63
N PRO A 290 -11.85 -5.34 34.77
CA PRO A 290 -12.58 -4.53 35.73
C PRO A 290 -13.27 -3.32 35.06
N MET A 291 -14.48 -2.96 35.54
CA MET A 291 -15.27 -1.84 34.98
C MET A 291 -14.54 -0.48 34.98
N THR A 292 -13.49 -0.36 35.77
CA THR A 292 -12.67 0.86 35.87
C THR A 292 -11.57 0.96 34.83
N GLU A 293 -11.38 -0.09 34.04
CA GLU A 293 -10.34 -0.16 33.00
C GLU A 293 -10.94 -0.30 31.60
N PRO A 294 -10.22 0.14 30.55
CA PRO A 294 -10.65 -0.05 29.17
C PRO A 294 -10.76 -1.54 28.82
N ILE A 295 -11.89 -1.94 28.26
CA ILE A 295 -12.14 -3.32 27.78
C ILE A 295 -11.26 -3.67 26.59
N VAL A 296 -10.91 -2.72 25.70
CA VAL A 296 -10.03 -2.93 24.57
C VAL A 296 -8.59 -2.93 25.08
N LYS A 297 -7.93 -4.08 24.95
CA LYS A 297 -6.51 -4.26 25.25
C LYS A 297 -5.71 -4.11 23.95
N LYS A 298 -4.66 -3.28 23.98
CA LYS A 298 -3.79 -2.98 22.83
C LYS A 298 -2.36 -3.35 23.16
N PHE A 299 -1.73 -4.08 22.23
CA PHE A 299 -0.35 -4.53 22.33
C PHE A 299 0.37 -4.26 21.01
N ILE A 300 1.70 -4.24 21.04
CA ILE A 300 2.49 -4.17 19.80
C ILE A 300 2.75 -5.56 19.23
N GLU A 301 2.93 -5.61 17.92
CA GLU A 301 3.44 -6.78 17.23
C GLU A 301 4.97 -6.76 17.24
N ARG A 302 5.61 -7.86 17.63
CA ARG A 302 7.07 -7.98 17.62
C ARG A 302 7.55 -9.41 17.68
N HIS A 303 8.77 -9.66 17.24
CA HIS A 303 9.44 -10.93 17.49
C HIS A 303 9.76 -11.13 18.97
N ARG A 304 9.77 -12.38 19.40
CA ARG A 304 10.30 -12.76 20.72
C ARG A 304 11.80 -12.53 20.74
N LEU A 305 12.30 -11.80 21.73
CA LEU A 305 13.72 -11.54 21.91
C LEU A 305 14.04 -11.35 23.38
N PHE A 306 14.91 -12.22 23.93
CA PHE A 306 15.36 -12.18 25.32
C PHE A 306 16.89 -12.21 25.38
N LYS A 307 17.47 -11.51 26.36
CA LYS A 307 18.90 -11.58 26.64
C LYS A 307 19.27 -12.93 27.23
N LYS A 308 20.41 -13.51 26.85
CA LYS A 308 21.00 -14.65 27.55
C LYS A 308 21.35 -14.31 29.01
N ASP A 309 21.85 -13.06 29.20
CA ASP A 309 22.10 -12.50 30.53
C ASP A 309 21.27 -11.22 30.67
N PRO A 310 20.09 -11.29 31.31
CA PRO A 310 19.23 -10.11 31.52
C PRO A 310 19.86 -9.03 32.39
N SER A 311 20.88 -9.35 33.18
CA SER A 311 21.59 -8.42 34.06
C SER A 311 22.66 -7.58 33.33
N ALA A 312 23.12 -8.07 32.20
CA ALA A 312 24.17 -7.39 31.43
C ALA A 312 23.60 -6.20 30.63
N THR A 313 24.35 -5.12 30.60
CA THR A 313 24.02 -3.95 29.75
C THR A 313 23.96 -4.35 28.28
N MET A 314 24.89 -5.21 27.84
CA MET A 314 24.96 -5.77 26.48
C MET A 314 25.05 -7.29 26.59
N SER A 315 24.13 -8.02 25.94
CA SER A 315 24.08 -9.48 25.93
C SER A 315 23.78 -10.01 24.53
N GLU A 316 24.24 -11.21 24.22
CA GLU A 316 23.67 -11.95 23.09
C GLU A 316 22.22 -12.32 23.40
N PRO A 317 21.36 -12.49 22.37
CA PRO A 317 20.02 -13.02 22.56
C PRO A 317 20.04 -14.52 22.84
N VAL A 318 18.98 -15.03 23.47
CA VAL A 318 18.74 -16.48 23.58
C VAL A 318 18.64 -17.10 22.19
N GLU A 319 17.88 -16.47 21.31
CA GLU A 319 17.73 -16.79 19.88
C GLU A 319 17.78 -15.51 19.05
N PRO A 320 18.66 -15.41 18.04
CA PRO A 320 18.71 -14.24 17.17
C PRO A 320 17.58 -14.23 16.15
N ILE A 321 17.13 -13.04 15.76
CA ILE A 321 16.24 -12.84 14.63
C ILE A 321 17.08 -12.93 13.35
N VAL A 322 16.83 -13.93 12.51
CA VAL A 322 17.60 -14.16 11.27
C VAL A 322 16.69 -14.09 10.07
N TYR A 323 17.04 -13.26 9.11
CA TYR A 323 16.38 -13.17 7.80
C TYR A 323 17.23 -13.82 6.72
N TYR A 324 16.58 -14.48 5.77
CA TYR A 324 17.24 -15.18 4.69
C TYR A 324 16.82 -14.65 3.34
N ILE A 325 17.82 -14.27 2.50
CA ILE A 325 17.58 -13.78 1.14
C ILE A 325 17.34 -14.99 0.23
N ASP A 326 16.32 -14.86 -0.62
CA ASP A 326 16.03 -15.79 -1.72
C ASP A 326 17.23 -15.98 -2.65
N ARG A 327 17.49 -17.20 -3.05
CA ARG A 327 18.59 -17.54 -3.95
C ARG A 327 18.42 -16.99 -5.36
N GLY A 328 17.17 -16.70 -5.79
CA GLY A 328 16.83 -16.22 -7.13
C GLY A 328 17.25 -14.80 -7.45
N ALA A 329 17.66 -13.99 -6.46
CA ALA A 329 18.15 -12.64 -6.69
C ALA A 329 19.55 -12.64 -7.35
N GLN A 330 19.79 -11.69 -8.25
CA GLN A 330 21.12 -11.50 -8.87
C GLN A 330 22.18 -11.21 -7.79
N PRO A 331 23.45 -11.64 -7.97
CA PRO A 331 24.49 -11.51 -6.93
C PRO A 331 24.68 -10.08 -6.40
N ILE A 332 24.64 -9.07 -7.27
CA ILE A 332 24.80 -7.65 -6.88
C ILE A 332 23.61 -7.17 -6.06
N ILE A 333 22.39 -7.57 -6.43
CA ILE A 333 21.14 -7.27 -5.72
C ILE A 333 21.16 -7.97 -4.35
N LYS A 334 21.48 -9.27 -4.31
CA LYS A 334 21.58 -10.05 -3.08
C LYS A 334 22.53 -9.41 -2.09
N LYS A 335 23.71 -8.95 -2.53
CA LYS A 335 24.68 -8.23 -1.70
C LYS A 335 24.06 -6.95 -1.12
N ALA A 336 23.36 -6.17 -1.93
CA ALA A 336 22.72 -4.93 -1.48
C ALA A 336 21.59 -5.20 -0.47
N LEU A 337 20.80 -6.27 -0.69
CA LEU A 337 19.73 -6.69 0.23
C LEU A 337 20.29 -7.11 1.60
N ILE A 338 21.37 -7.91 1.62
CA ILE A 338 22.04 -8.33 2.85
C ILE A 338 22.61 -7.12 3.58
N GLU A 339 23.30 -6.24 2.87
CA GLU A 339 23.92 -5.04 3.45
C GLU A 339 22.87 -4.13 4.10
N GLY A 340 21.82 -3.76 3.35
CA GLY A 340 20.76 -2.88 3.82
C GLY A 340 19.97 -3.48 4.98
N GLY A 341 19.55 -4.74 4.86
CA GLY A 341 18.82 -5.43 5.93
C GLY A 341 19.64 -5.55 7.22
N SER A 342 20.95 -5.78 7.09
CA SER A 342 21.84 -5.91 8.26
C SER A 342 22.00 -4.62 9.06
N TRP A 343 21.59 -3.46 8.53
CA TRP A 343 21.63 -2.21 9.29
C TRP A 343 20.82 -2.27 10.59
N TRP A 344 19.75 -3.06 10.65
CA TRP A 344 18.93 -3.24 11.85
C TRP A 344 19.74 -3.71 13.06
N ASN A 345 20.85 -4.45 12.87
CA ASN A 345 21.69 -4.85 14.00
C ASN A 345 22.17 -3.66 14.83
N GLN A 346 22.40 -2.48 14.20
CA GLN A 346 22.78 -1.24 14.91
C GLN A 346 21.68 -0.77 15.88
N ALA A 347 20.40 -0.98 15.54
CA ALA A 347 19.29 -0.62 16.41
C ALA A 347 19.13 -1.61 17.57
N PHE A 348 19.34 -2.90 17.32
CA PHE A 348 19.35 -3.91 18.38
C PHE A 348 20.55 -3.77 19.33
N GLU A 349 21.72 -3.37 18.82
CA GLU A 349 22.87 -3.01 19.66
C GLU A 349 22.54 -1.81 20.57
N ALA A 350 21.85 -0.79 20.05
CA ALA A 350 21.40 0.34 20.85
C ALA A 350 20.37 -0.08 21.92
N ALA A 351 19.63 -1.16 21.71
CA ALA A 351 18.71 -1.77 22.69
C ALA A 351 19.40 -2.73 23.68
N GLY A 352 20.73 -2.86 23.62
CA GLY A 352 21.53 -3.69 24.53
C GLY A 352 21.67 -5.15 24.10
N PHE A 353 21.53 -5.44 22.81
CA PHE A 353 21.74 -6.79 22.27
C PHE A 353 22.94 -6.83 21.33
N LYS A 354 23.75 -7.86 21.44
CA LYS A 354 24.87 -8.14 20.55
C LYS A 354 24.48 -9.25 19.57
N ASN A 355 24.70 -9.05 18.28
CA ASN A 355 24.42 -10.03 17.23
C ASN A 355 22.95 -10.53 17.19
N ALA A 356 22.00 -9.73 17.65
CA ALA A 356 20.61 -10.15 17.76
C ALA A 356 19.86 -10.17 16.44
N PHE A 357 20.29 -9.38 15.47
CA PHE A 357 19.69 -9.32 14.15
C PHE A 357 20.72 -9.66 13.07
N GLN A 358 20.35 -10.57 12.16
CA GLN A 358 21.25 -11.07 11.13
C GLN A 358 20.50 -11.23 9.80
N VAL A 359 21.16 -10.92 8.68
CA VAL A 359 20.67 -11.23 7.34
C VAL A 359 21.68 -12.10 6.62
N LYS A 360 21.22 -13.21 6.04
CA LYS A 360 22.06 -14.23 5.42
C LYS A 360 21.44 -14.70 4.11
N GLU A 361 22.21 -15.37 3.29
CA GLU A 361 21.68 -16.16 2.18
C GLU A 361 21.05 -17.45 2.75
N LEU A 362 19.92 -17.87 2.15
CA LEU A 362 19.25 -19.11 2.56
C LEU A 362 20.21 -20.32 2.36
N PRO A 363 20.48 -21.12 3.40
CA PRO A 363 21.39 -22.26 3.30
C PRO A 363 21.00 -23.25 2.19
N GLU A 364 21.99 -23.90 1.61
CA GLU A 364 21.74 -24.95 0.63
C GLU A 364 20.94 -26.09 1.30
N GLY A 365 19.89 -26.57 0.59
CA GLY A 365 18.98 -27.58 1.12
C GLY A 365 17.91 -27.07 2.08
N ALA A 366 18.00 -25.83 2.59
CA ALA A 366 16.93 -25.24 3.38
C ALA A 366 15.74 -24.87 2.49
N ASP A 367 14.53 -25.03 3.02
CA ASP A 367 13.29 -24.76 2.32
C ASP A 367 12.66 -23.46 2.84
N PRO A 368 12.36 -22.47 1.97
CA PRO A 368 11.74 -21.21 2.39
C PRO A 368 10.33 -21.39 2.97
N MET A 369 9.66 -22.51 2.72
CA MET A 369 8.33 -22.82 3.27
C MET A 369 8.39 -23.19 4.76
N ASP A 370 9.52 -23.64 5.28
CA ASP A 370 9.68 -23.93 6.70
C ASP A 370 9.48 -22.64 7.52
N ILE A 371 8.53 -22.70 8.47
CA ILE A 371 8.12 -21.53 9.28
C ILE A 371 9.27 -20.93 10.09
N ARG A 372 10.35 -21.66 10.32
CA ARG A 372 11.51 -21.22 11.08
C ARG A 372 12.41 -20.23 10.34
N TYR A 373 12.19 -19.99 9.03
CA TYR A 373 12.99 -19.07 8.23
C TYR A 373 12.19 -17.80 7.91
N ASN A 374 12.61 -16.63 8.43
CA ASN A 374 12.14 -15.35 7.93
C ASN A 374 12.75 -15.11 6.53
N MET A 375 11.95 -14.64 5.58
CA MET A 375 12.33 -14.60 4.16
C MET A 375 12.33 -13.19 3.59
N VAL A 376 13.32 -12.92 2.73
CA VAL A 376 13.31 -11.75 1.83
C VAL A 376 13.31 -12.26 0.39
N ASN A 377 12.20 -12.10 -0.28
CA ASN A 377 11.95 -12.59 -1.63
C ASN A 377 12.19 -11.48 -2.67
N TRP A 378 12.91 -11.80 -3.76
CA TRP A 378 13.05 -10.95 -4.92
C TRP A 378 12.13 -11.44 -6.03
N VAL A 379 11.15 -10.62 -6.42
CA VAL A 379 10.06 -11.02 -7.31
C VAL A 379 10.14 -10.23 -8.62
N ASN A 380 10.19 -10.95 -9.75
CA ASN A 380 10.12 -10.32 -11.06
C ASN A 380 8.72 -9.78 -11.32
N ARG A 381 8.63 -8.51 -11.66
CA ARG A 381 7.43 -7.81 -12.10
C ARG A 381 7.69 -7.11 -13.41
N SER A 382 6.66 -6.83 -14.19
CA SER A 382 6.78 -6.26 -15.52
C SER A 382 5.82 -5.08 -15.72
N GLY A 383 6.39 -3.92 -16.09
CA GLY A 383 5.70 -2.79 -16.74
C GLY A 383 4.43 -2.23 -16.07
N SER A 384 4.18 -2.54 -14.81
CA SER A 384 3.02 -2.05 -14.08
C SER A 384 3.23 -0.61 -13.61
N PRO A 385 2.20 0.23 -13.56
CA PRO A 385 2.22 1.47 -12.78
C PRO A 385 2.60 1.23 -11.31
N GLN A 386 2.41 0.01 -10.81
CA GLN A 386 2.71 -0.43 -9.45
C GLN A 386 4.12 -1.03 -9.30
N ARG A 387 5.03 -0.79 -10.25
CA ARG A 387 6.41 -1.32 -10.21
C ARG A 387 7.18 -0.95 -8.94
N ALA A 388 6.79 0.13 -8.30
CA ALA A 388 7.37 0.58 -7.04
C ALA A 388 6.87 -0.22 -5.81
N PHE A 389 5.93 -1.13 -5.97
CA PHE A 389 5.31 -1.85 -4.88
C PHE A 389 6.21 -2.95 -4.29
N SER A 390 6.48 -2.84 -3.01
CA SER A 390 7.15 -3.83 -2.17
C SER A 390 6.43 -3.85 -0.84
N TYR A 391 6.53 -4.92 -0.08
CA TYR A 391 5.89 -5.01 1.23
C TYR A 391 6.59 -5.99 2.15
N GLY A 392 6.53 -5.70 3.46
CA GLY A 392 6.84 -6.63 4.52
C GLY A 392 5.54 -7.10 5.19
N SER A 393 5.36 -8.40 5.34
CA SER A 393 4.24 -9.01 6.06
C SER A 393 4.73 -10.00 7.10
N SER A 394 3.91 -10.28 8.11
CA SER A 394 4.27 -11.17 9.20
C SER A 394 3.19 -12.20 9.47
N TYR A 395 3.62 -13.41 9.81
CA TYR A 395 2.76 -14.43 10.42
C TYR A 395 2.75 -14.14 11.92
N ILE A 396 1.60 -13.81 12.45
CA ILE A 396 1.44 -13.32 13.82
C ILE A 396 0.58 -14.30 14.59
N ASP A 397 0.93 -14.54 15.85
CA ASP A 397 0.07 -15.22 16.80
C ASP A 397 -1.05 -14.24 17.23
N PRO A 398 -2.30 -14.43 16.80
CA PRO A 398 -3.36 -13.49 17.14
C PRO A 398 -3.79 -13.55 18.61
N ARG A 399 -3.23 -14.42 19.43
CA ARG A 399 -3.44 -14.45 20.87
C ARG A 399 -2.59 -13.41 21.59
N THR A 400 -1.39 -13.09 21.06
CA THR A 400 -0.34 -12.37 21.79
C THR A 400 0.30 -11.21 21.01
N GLY A 401 0.19 -11.17 19.67
CA GLY A 401 0.94 -10.27 18.82
C GLY A 401 2.40 -10.69 18.58
N GLU A 402 2.78 -11.94 18.94
CA GLU A 402 4.11 -12.46 18.63
C GLU A 402 4.27 -12.72 17.14
N ILE A 403 5.31 -12.16 16.53
CA ILE A 403 5.67 -12.44 15.14
C ILE A 403 6.36 -13.79 15.06
N ILE A 404 5.75 -14.74 14.36
CA ILE A 404 6.25 -16.09 14.15
C ILE A 404 7.24 -16.14 12.99
N LYS A 405 6.92 -15.43 11.90
CA LYS A 405 7.75 -15.35 10.69
C LYS A 405 7.51 -14.03 9.96
N GLY A 406 8.59 -13.35 9.59
CA GLY A 406 8.54 -12.20 8.67
C GLY A 406 8.78 -12.65 7.22
N VAL A 407 8.03 -12.07 6.29
CA VAL A 407 8.18 -12.30 4.85
C VAL A 407 8.19 -10.96 4.12
N VAL A 408 9.32 -10.64 3.52
CA VAL A 408 9.51 -9.45 2.70
C VAL A 408 9.42 -9.82 1.23
N THR A 409 8.71 -9.01 0.44
CA THR A 409 8.57 -9.17 -1.00
C THR A 409 9.00 -7.89 -1.71
N LEU A 410 10.04 -7.98 -2.55
CA LEU A 410 10.65 -6.87 -3.26
C LEU A 410 10.49 -7.04 -4.77
N GLY A 411 9.97 -6.03 -5.45
CA GLY A 411 9.78 -6.05 -6.90
C GLY A 411 11.06 -5.72 -7.68
N SER A 412 11.35 -6.47 -8.74
CA SER A 412 12.55 -6.28 -9.58
C SER A 412 12.54 -4.98 -10.38
N ASP A 413 11.38 -4.43 -10.73
CA ASP A 413 11.26 -3.17 -11.49
C ASP A 413 11.58 -1.92 -10.67
N ARG A 414 11.84 -2.10 -9.38
CA ARG A 414 12.11 -1.03 -8.43
C ARG A 414 13.25 -0.10 -8.87
N HIS A 415 14.31 -0.63 -9.45
CA HIS A 415 15.46 0.14 -9.89
C HIS A 415 15.18 1.03 -11.11
N ARG A 416 14.10 0.81 -11.86
CA ARG A 416 13.79 1.55 -13.08
C ARG A 416 13.58 3.04 -12.82
N GLU A 417 12.88 3.41 -11.77
CA GLU A 417 12.62 4.83 -11.43
C GLU A 417 13.90 5.56 -11.05
N ASP A 418 14.71 4.96 -10.18
CA ASP A 418 16.01 5.55 -9.80
C ASP A 418 16.95 5.67 -10.99
N TYR A 419 16.86 4.72 -11.93
CA TYR A 419 17.66 4.74 -13.14
C TYR A 419 17.24 5.88 -14.08
N LEU A 420 15.92 6.10 -14.29
CA LEU A 420 15.37 7.22 -15.06
C LEU A 420 15.76 8.56 -14.46
N LEU A 421 15.69 8.70 -13.13
CA LEU A 421 16.15 9.91 -12.44
C LEU A 421 17.63 10.14 -12.69
N ALA A 422 18.48 9.12 -12.54
CA ALA A 422 19.91 9.23 -12.76
C ALA A 422 20.25 9.52 -14.24
N GLU A 423 19.54 8.92 -15.22
CA GLU A 423 19.66 9.21 -16.65
C GLU A 423 19.39 10.68 -16.95
N GLY A 424 18.30 11.23 -16.40
CA GLY A 424 17.94 12.63 -16.60
C GLY A 424 18.88 13.62 -15.92
N LEU A 425 19.30 13.32 -14.68
CA LEU A 425 20.19 14.19 -13.90
C LEU A 425 21.63 14.21 -14.42
N LEU A 426 22.16 13.06 -14.84
CA LEU A 426 23.57 12.92 -15.24
C LEU A 426 23.81 12.93 -16.74
N GLN A 427 22.77 12.63 -17.55
CA GLN A 427 22.88 12.49 -19.00
C GLN A 427 24.12 11.67 -19.42
N PRO A 428 24.18 10.36 -19.05
CA PRO A 428 25.42 9.61 -18.97
C PRO A 428 25.89 9.00 -20.30
N TYR A 429 25.09 9.13 -21.40
CA TYR A 429 25.34 8.44 -22.65
C TYR A 429 26.06 9.33 -23.67
N GLU A 430 27.30 9.63 -23.38
CA GLU A 430 28.15 10.42 -24.25
C GLU A 430 28.99 9.50 -25.15
N ASP A 431 29.07 9.81 -26.47
CA ASP A 431 29.76 8.98 -27.45
C ASP A 431 31.22 8.70 -27.04
N GLY A 432 31.57 7.41 -27.07
CA GLY A 432 32.92 6.96 -26.74
C GLY A 432 33.27 6.96 -25.25
N LYS A 433 32.34 7.30 -24.37
CA LYS A 433 32.56 7.26 -22.91
C LYS A 433 31.84 6.08 -22.27
N PRO A 434 32.42 5.46 -21.24
CA PRO A 434 31.69 4.45 -20.44
C PRO A 434 30.55 5.10 -19.67
N VAL A 435 29.49 4.35 -19.43
CA VAL A 435 28.35 4.78 -18.59
C VAL A 435 28.84 5.10 -17.17
N ASN A 436 28.34 6.17 -16.60
CA ASN A 436 28.76 6.63 -15.26
C ASN A 436 28.36 5.60 -14.18
N PRO A 437 29.30 5.00 -13.45
CA PRO A 437 28.99 3.97 -12.43
C PRO A 437 28.15 4.49 -11.26
N LYS A 438 28.03 5.81 -11.06
CA LYS A 438 27.16 6.39 -10.03
C LYS A 438 25.69 6.08 -10.23
N MET A 439 25.24 5.77 -11.46
CA MET A 439 23.87 5.37 -11.74
C MET A 439 23.52 4.03 -11.09
N GLU A 440 24.39 3.04 -11.26
CA GLU A 440 24.23 1.74 -10.62
C GLU A 440 24.30 1.86 -9.10
N GLU A 441 25.26 2.65 -8.58
CA GLU A 441 25.38 2.85 -7.13
C GLU A 441 24.15 3.56 -6.52
N MET A 442 23.53 4.53 -7.21
CA MET A 442 22.28 5.15 -6.76
C MET A 442 21.15 4.13 -6.67
N ALA A 443 20.99 3.28 -7.71
CA ALA A 443 19.98 2.23 -7.70
C ALA A 443 20.23 1.20 -6.58
N LEU A 444 21.50 0.81 -6.36
CA LEU A 444 21.87 -0.10 -5.27
C LEU A 444 21.67 0.54 -3.88
N ALA A 445 21.93 1.85 -3.75
CA ALA A 445 21.65 2.57 -2.51
C ALA A 445 20.16 2.55 -2.15
N ARG A 446 19.28 2.70 -3.16
CA ARG A 446 17.82 2.51 -2.99
C ARG A 446 17.49 1.10 -2.54
N ILE A 447 18.07 0.06 -3.19
CA ILE A 447 17.81 -1.34 -2.83
C ILE A 447 18.23 -1.64 -1.39
N ARG A 448 19.35 -1.08 -0.91
CA ARG A 448 19.78 -1.20 0.50
C ARG A 448 18.74 -0.59 1.44
N GLN A 449 18.32 0.65 1.16
CA GLN A 449 17.33 1.36 1.97
C GLN A 449 15.99 0.62 1.97
N LEU A 450 15.53 0.14 0.81
CA LEU A 450 14.31 -0.62 0.67
C LEU A 450 14.35 -1.94 1.46
N SER A 451 15.48 -2.67 1.41
CA SER A 451 15.65 -3.89 2.21
C SER A 451 15.51 -3.61 3.71
N ALA A 452 16.11 -2.53 4.20
CA ALA A 452 15.95 -2.12 5.59
C ALA A 452 14.49 -1.74 5.90
N HIS A 453 13.84 -0.99 5.01
CA HIS A 453 12.46 -0.53 5.16
C HIS A 453 11.47 -1.69 5.30
N GLU A 454 11.46 -2.61 4.33
CA GLU A 454 10.51 -3.73 4.31
C GLU A 454 10.76 -4.74 5.44
N ILE A 455 12.02 -4.94 5.83
CA ILE A 455 12.35 -5.71 7.04
C ILE A 455 11.81 -5.00 8.28
N GLY A 456 11.85 -3.67 8.34
CA GLY A 456 11.30 -2.89 9.45
C GLY A 456 9.81 -3.20 9.70
N HIS A 457 9.01 -3.32 8.65
CA HIS A 457 7.61 -3.75 8.78
C HIS A 457 7.49 -5.13 9.43
N THR A 458 8.34 -6.06 9.04
CA THR A 458 8.35 -7.42 9.62
C THR A 458 8.99 -7.50 11.00
N LEU A 459 9.53 -6.40 11.52
CA LEU A 459 9.90 -6.21 12.93
C LEU A 459 8.76 -5.58 13.76
N GLY A 460 7.60 -5.34 13.15
CA GLY A 460 6.42 -4.74 13.77
C GLY A 460 6.32 -3.23 13.62
N LEU A 461 7.16 -2.60 12.79
CA LEU A 461 7.17 -1.13 12.65
C LEU A 461 6.23 -0.64 11.54
N THR A 462 5.60 0.49 11.80
CA THR A 462 4.83 1.27 10.81
C THR A 462 5.69 2.40 10.23
N HIS A 463 5.18 3.10 9.22
CA HIS A 463 5.86 4.26 8.66
C HIS A 463 6.07 5.38 9.68
N ASN A 464 7.11 6.19 9.49
CA ASN A 464 7.26 7.47 10.17
C ASN A 464 7.60 8.58 9.16
N PHE A 465 6.59 9.21 8.61
CA PHE A 465 6.72 10.28 7.61
C PHE A 465 7.15 11.64 8.19
N ALA A 466 7.39 11.72 9.51
CA ALA A 466 7.98 12.87 10.15
C ALA A 466 9.53 12.78 10.29
N ALA A 467 10.17 11.85 9.59
CA ALA A 467 11.60 11.59 9.69
C ALA A 467 12.46 12.45 8.76
N SER A 468 11.97 12.81 7.56
CA SER A 468 12.71 13.60 6.56
C SER A 468 13.26 14.92 7.10
N PRO A 469 12.48 15.74 7.88
CA PRO A 469 12.95 17.01 8.41
C PRO A 469 14.08 16.89 9.45
N ARG A 470 14.36 15.68 9.93
CA ARG A 470 15.40 15.38 10.93
C ARG A 470 16.53 14.51 10.36
N GLU A 471 17.13 14.96 9.27
CA GLU A 471 18.30 14.31 8.67
C GLU A 471 18.02 12.84 8.25
N ARG A 472 16.82 12.57 7.68
CA ARG A 472 16.43 11.20 7.29
C ARG A 472 16.53 10.24 8.48
N ALA A 473 15.87 10.60 9.58
CA ALA A 473 16.00 9.91 10.87
C ALA A 473 15.46 8.47 10.89
N SER A 474 14.74 8.02 9.85
CA SER A 474 14.14 6.69 9.80
C SER A 474 14.23 6.06 8.41
N VAL A 475 14.52 4.76 8.38
CA VAL A 475 14.35 3.96 7.16
C VAL A 475 12.87 3.65 6.90
N MET A 476 11.99 3.83 7.90
CA MET A 476 10.54 3.66 7.78
C MET A 476 9.83 4.88 7.14
N ASP A 477 10.57 5.80 6.58
CA ASP A 477 10.10 6.90 5.74
C ASP A 477 10.13 6.51 4.26
N TYR A 478 9.44 7.28 3.41
CA TYR A 478 9.54 7.22 1.94
C TYR A 478 10.39 8.38 1.42
N PRO A 479 11.72 8.29 1.45
CA PRO A 479 12.56 9.39 1.05
C PRO A 479 12.58 9.57 -0.47
N PHE A 480 12.54 10.82 -0.94
CA PHE A 480 12.95 11.17 -2.28
C PHE A 480 14.51 11.20 -2.36
N PRO A 481 15.11 10.83 -3.50
CA PRO A 481 16.57 10.86 -3.60
C PRO A 481 17.08 12.29 -3.51
N ARG A 482 18.14 12.49 -2.72
CA ARG A 482 18.80 13.78 -2.56
C ARG A 482 19.83 14.00 -3.67
N PHE A 483 19.79 15.15 -4.28
CA PHE A 483 20.80 15.59 -5.24
C PHE A 483 21.12 17.07 -5.06
N ASN A 484 22.33 17.45 -5.42
CA ASN A 484 22.83 18.81 -5.24
C ASN A 484 23.44 19.34 -6.54
N LEU A 485 23.02 20.51 -6.96
CA LEU A 485 23.64 21.25 -8.05
C LEU A 485 24.90 21.92 -7.49
N LYS A 486 26.08 21.58 -8.06
CA LYS A 486 27.35 22.18 -7.71
C LYS A 486 27.57 23.49 -8.46
N ALA A 487 28.52 24.30 -7.97
CA ALA A 487 28.89 25.59 -8.57
C ALA A 487 29.41 25.45 -10.01
N ASP A 488 29.97 24.30 -10.37
CA ASP A 488 30.43 23.98 -11.73
C ASP A 488 29.33 23.50 -12.68
N GLY A 489 28.08 23.47 -12.23
CA GLY A 489 26.91 23.00 -12.98
C GLY A 489 26.76 21.49 -12.97
N THR A 490 27.61 20.71 -12.34
CA THR A 490 27.45 19.27 -12.23
C THR A 490 26.45 18.91 -11.12
N ILE A 491 25.70 17.80 -11.30
CA ILE A 491 24.79 17.30 -10.28
C ILE A 491 25.45 16.16 -9.50
N ASP A 492 25.45 16.30 -8.18
CA ASP A 492 25.95 15.28 -7.27
C ASP A 492 24.80 14.43 -6.71
N ILE A 493 24.84 13.13 -6.99
CA ILE A 493 23.89 12.12 -6.52
C ILE A 493 24.50 11.15 -5.51
N SER A 494 25.73 11.40 -5.03
CA SER A 494 26.46 10.47 -4.15
C SER A 494 25.83 10.29 -2.78
N ASP A 495 24.95 11.22 -2.35
CA ASP A 495 24.15 11.16 -1.13
C ASP A 495 22.66 11.01 -1.43
N ALA A 496 22.31 10.32 -2.55
CA ALA A 496 20.92 10.14 -2.93
C ALA A 496 20.09 9.51 -1.81
N TYR A 497 20.62 8.49 -1.16
CA TYR A 497 19.95 7.79 -0.04
C TYR A 497 20.88 7.67 1.16
N ALA A 498 20.31 7.79 2.36
CA ALA A 498 21.02 7.61 3.62
C ALA A 498 21.59 6.19 3.75
N LYS A 499 22.72 6.06 4.43
CA LYS A 499 23.37 4.77 4.72
C LYS A 499 23.24 4.45 6.21
N GLY A 500 22.92 3.20 6.52
CA GLY A 500 22.71 2.73 7.88
C GLY A 500 21.31 2.99 8.41
N ILE A 501 21.09 2.60 9.67
CA ILE A 501 19.80 2.73 10.34
C ILE A 501 19.62 4.15 10.90
N GLY A 502 18.39 4.67 10.84
CA GLY A 502 18.06 6.00 11.32
C GLY A 502 18.14 6.15 12.84
N THR A 503 18.25 7.40 13.29
CA THR A 503 18.27 7.72 14.72
C THR A 503 16.94 7.47 15.39
N TRP A 504 15.81 7.70 14.69
CA TRP A 504 14.47 7.31 15.14
C TRP A 504 14.35 5.80 15.25
N ASP A 505 14.84 5.05 14.26
CA ASP A 505 14.74 3.58 14.23
C ASP A 505 15.43 2.95 15.45
N LYS A 506 16.54 3.52 15.90
CA LYS A 506 17.19 3.10 17.14
C LYS A 506 16.29 3.35 18.36
N ARG A 507 15.60 4.49 18.41
CA ARG A 507 14.71 4.82 19.54
C ARG A 507 13.50 3.90 19.61
N THR A 508 12.85 3.62 18.48
CA THR A 508 11.69 2.71 18.44
C THR A 508 12.09 1.27 18.77
N ILE A 509 13.24 0.76 18.28
CA ILE A 509 13.73 -0.58 18.65
C ILE A 509 14.13 -0.64 20.13
N ILE A 510 14.76 0.40 20.71
CA ILE A 510 15.00 0.46 22.16
C ILE A 510 13.69 0.33 22.92
N TRP A 511 12.64 1.08 22.52
CA TRP A 511 11.35 1.02 23.18
C TRP A 511 10.67 -0.35 23.01
N GLY A 512 10.66 -0.90 21.80
CA GLY A 512 9.94 -2.13 21.45
C GLY A 512 10.61 -3.41 21.89
N TYR A 513 11.96 -3.44 21.93
CA TYR A 513 12.71 -4.70 22.11
C TYR A 513 13.62 -4.76 23.35
N SER A 514 13.85 -3.66 24.09
CA SER A 514 14.64 -3.74 25.33
C SER A 514 14.07 -4.78 26.28
N ASP A 515 14.96 -5.58 26.87
CA ASP A 515 14.65 -6.57 27.90
C ASP A 515 14.96 -5.98 29.28
N PHE A 516 13.93 -5.78 30.10
CA PHE A 516 14.03 -5.20 31.44
C PHE A 516 14.13 -6.27 32.53
N GLY A 517 14.20 -7.55 32.17
CA GLY A 517 14.24 -8.66 33.12
C GLY A 517 13.06 -8.63 34.10
N LYS A 518 13.36 -8.49 35.42
CA LYS A 518 12.35 -8.39 36.48
C LYS A 518 12.00 -6.96 36.87
N GLY A 519 12.51 -5.95 36.14
CA GLY A 519 12.23 -4.53 36.42
C GLY A 519 10.79 -4.11 36.09
N ASP A 520 10.42 -2.88 36.52
CA ASP A 520 9.16 -2.26 36.15
C ASP A 520 9.23 -1.81 34.67
N GLU A 521 8.59 -2.61 33.80
CA GLU A 521 8.59 -2.38 32.35
C GLU A 521 7.88 -1.08 31.99
N ASP A 522 6.70 -0.81 32.59
CA ASP A 522 5.91 0.38 32.27
C ASP A 522 6.68 1.67 32.60
N ALA A 523 7.34 1.74 33.75
CA ALA A 523 8.18 2.88 34.14
C ALA A 523 9.41 3.05 33.23
N ALA A 524 10.04 1.94 32.82
CA ALA A 524 11.18 1.99 31.92
C ALA A 524 10.78 2.46 30.51
N LEU A 525 9.67 2.00 29.98
CA LEU A 525 9.13 2.41 28.68
C LEU A 525 8.73 3.89 28.67
N ASP A 526 8.08 4.38 29.74
CA ASP A 526 7.75 5.80 29.90
C ASP A 526 9.02 6.68 29.90
N LYS A 527 10.06 6.25 30.62
CA LYS A 527 11.36 6.95 30.61
C LYS A 527 11.96 7.03 29.22
N ILE A 528 11.98 5.93 28.47
CA ILE A 528 12.51 5.87 27.09
C ILE A 528 11.71 6.81 26.19
N MET A 529 10.37 6.83 26.32
CA MET A 529 9.51 7.69 25.52
C MET A 529 9.76 9.18 25.84
N LYS A 530 9.85 9.55 27.12
CA LYS A 530 10.17 10.94 27.54
C LYS A 530 11.53 11.39 27.01
N GLU A 531 12.53 10.53 27.03
CA GLU A 531 13.85 10.81 26.46
C GLU A 531 13.77 11.00 24.94
N THR A 532 12.97 10.19 24.25
CA THR A 532 12.76 10.27 22.80
C THR A 532 12.13 11.60 22.41
N LEU A 533 11.06 12.00 23.10
CA LEU A 533 10.40 13.29 22.89
C LEU A 533 11.30 14.48 23.23
N LYS A 534 12.08 14.40 24.32
CA LYS A 534 13.06 15.44 24.68
C LYS A 534 14.13 15.64 23.60
N GLN A 535 14.51 14.60 22.88
CA GLN A 535 15.41 14.68 21.73
C GLN A 535 14.72 15.31 20.49
N GLY A 536 13.42 15.61 20.57
CA GLY A 536 12.63 16.25 19.52
C GLY A 536 12.16 15.30 18.42
N PHE A 537 12.23 13.98 18.62
CA PHE A 537 11.65 13.03 17.67
C PHE A 537 10.12 13.06 17.73
N LYS A 538 9.52 12.93 16.57
CA LYS A 538 8.08 12.78 16.39
C LYS A 538 7.80 11.50 15.63
N TYR A 539 6.65 10.93 15.90
CA TYR A 539 6.12 9.81 15.16
C TYR A 539 4.78 10.22 14.55
N ILE A 540 4.70 10.21 13.23
CA ILE A 540 3.48 10.49 12.48
C ILE A 540 3.44 9.50 11.31
N PRO A 541 2.63 8.43 11.41
CA PRO A 541 2.61 7.33 10.44
C PRO A 541 1.81 7.65 9.19
N ASP A 542 0.86 8.58 9.28
CA ASP A 542 0.04 8.99 8.16
C ASP A 542 0.58 10.30 7.54
N VAL A 543 0.18 10.57 6.33
CA VAL A 543 0.51 11.84 5.65
C VAL A 543 -0.36 13.00 6.14
N GLY A 544 -1.00 12.83 7.28
CA GLY A 544 -1.75 13.88 7.98
C GLY A 544 -2.95 14.41 7.24
N GLY A 545 -3.56 13.61 6.35
CA GLY A 545 -4.72 14.04 5.57
C GLY A 545 -4.47 15.38 4.85
N GLY A 546 -3.22 15.67 4.47
CA GLY A 546 -2.83 16.92 3.84
C GLY A 546 -2.69 18.12 4.77
N THR A 547 -2.51 17.92 6.08
CA THR A 547 -2.50 19.02 7.08
C THR A 547 -1.15 19.28 7.74
N HIS A 548 -0.35 18.23 8.02
CA HIS A 548 0.92 18.37 8.74
C HIS A 548 2.08 18.64 7.80
N PRO A 549 2.72 19.84 7.83
CA PRO A 549 3.76 20.20 6.87
C PRO A 549 5.02 19.32 6.91
N MET A 550 5.27 18.68 8.06
CA MET A 550 6.47 17.87 8.30
C MET A 550 6.19 16.36 8.27
N SER A 551 5.06 15.93 7.70
CA SER A 551 4.73 14.52 7.50
C SER A 551 4.40 14.30 6.04
N ASN A 552 5.35 13.77 5.27
CA ASN A 552 5.24 13.67 3.83
C ASN A 552 5.88 12.40 3.30
N GLN A 553 5.30 11.89 2.23
CA GLN A 553 5.92 10.86 1.39
C GLN A 553 6.75 11.57 0.32
N TRP A 554 7.91 10.99 -0.02
CA TRP A 554 8.78 11.41 -1.13
C TRP A 554 9.26 12.86 -1.04
N ASP A 555 9.45 13.36 0.17
CA ASP A 555 10.10 14.64 0.41
C ASP A 555 11.57 14.48 0.85
N ASP A 556 12.27 15.57 0.96
CA ASP A 556 13.60 15.68 1.55
C ASP A 556 13.77 17.07 2.19
N GLY A 557 14.74 17.22 3.08
CA GLY A 557 15.09 18.48 3.68
C GLY A 557 14.29 18.88 4.91
N ALA A 558 14.82 19.86 5.64
CA ALA A 558 14.30 20.31 6.93
C ALA A 558 13.05 21.19 6.83
N ASN A 559 12.83 21.84 5.70
CA ASN A 559 11.69 22.70 5.43
C ASN A 559 11.19 22.46 4.00
N PRO A 560 9.87 22.15 3.81
CA PRO A 560 9.35 21.80 2.51
C PRO A 560 9.38 22.95 1.48
N VAL A 561 9.28 24.20 1.92
CA VAL A 561 9.31 25.38 1.04
C VAL A 561 10.72 25.61 0.50
N ASP A 562 11.73 25.52 1.36
CA ASP A 562 13.14 25.66 0.97
C ASP A 562 13.54 24.56 -0.01
N GLN A 563 13.09 23.34 0.23
CA GLN A 563 13.37 22.20 -0.62
C GLN A 563 12.68 22.33 -1.98
N LEU A 564 11.42 22.80 -2.04
CA LEU A 564 10.75 23.07 -3.31
C LEU A 564 11.53 24.08 -4.16
N ASN A 565 11.95 25.20 -3.57
CA ASN A 565 12.73 26.22 -4.27
C ASN A 565 14.08 25.65 -4.78
N LYS A 566 14.75 24.82 -3.98
CA LYS A 566 15.97 24.12 -4.38
C LYS A 566 15.71 23.18 -5.57
N LEU A 567 14.65 22.38 -5.51
CA LEU A 567 14.28 21.47 -6.59
C LEU A 567 13.91 22.21 -7.87
N MET A 568 13.23 23.33 -7.79
CA MET A 568 12.92 24.16 -8.96
C MET A 568 14.19 24.73 -9.62
N THR A 569 15.20 25.08 -8.83
CA THR A 569 16.51 25.52 -9.33
C THR A 569 17.23 24.38 -10.08
N VAL A 570 17.27 23.18 -9.49
CA VAL A 570 17.85 21.99 -10.12
C VAL A 570 17.08 21.62 -11.40
N ARG A 571 15.74 21.59 -11.30
CA ARG A 571 14.87 21.31 -12.44
C ARG A 571 15.14 22.24 -13.61
N ARG A 572 15.22 23.55 -13.37
CA ARG A 572 15.49 24.53 -14.45
C ARG A 572 16.86 24.26 -15.07
N HIS A 573 17.89 24.05 -14.27
CA HIS A 573 19.22 23.73 -14.76
C HIS A 573 19.23 22.46 -15.63
N VAL A 574 18.56 21.41 -15.19
CA VAL A 574 18.47 20.16 -15.95
C VAL A 574 17.75 20.37 -17.28
N LEU A 575 16.59 21.04 -17.27
CA LEU A 575 15.81 21.26 -18.49
C LEU A 575 16.54 22.15 -19.52
N ASP A 576 17.28 23.16 -19.06
CA ASP A 576 18.08 24.05 -19.96
C ASP A 576 19.24 23.30 -20.63
N ASN A 577 19.74 22.22 -20.02
CA ASN A 577 20.86 21.43 -20.49
C ASN A 577 20.44 20.02 -20.99
N PHE A 578 19.11 19.74 -21.07
CA PHE A 578 18.62 18.43 -21.44
C PHE A 578 18.88 18.10 -22.92
N SER A 579 19.40 16.91 -23.18
CA SER A 579 19.85 16.53 -24.52
C SER A 579 19.70 15.01 -24.78
N GLU A 580 20.01 14.57 -26.00
CA GLU A 580 20.08 13.18 -26.41
C GLU A 580 21.08 12.33 -25.60
N LYS A 581 21.98 12.94 -24.86
CA LYS A 581 22.86 12.23 -23.91
C LYS A 581 22.11 11.56 -22.76
N ALA A 582 20.81 11.88 -22.58
CA ALA A 582 19.96 11.24 -21.59
C ALA A 582 19.44 9.86 -22.03
N ILE A 583 19.58 9.49 -23.31
CA ILE A 583 19.16 8.19 -23.83
C ILE A 583 20.33 7.41 -24.42
N ARG A 584 20.16 6.07 -24.48
CA ARG A 584 21.23 5.17 -24.94
C ARG A 584 21.52 5.33 -26.42
N GLN A 585 22.76 5.02 -26.80
CA GLN A 585 23.15 4.97 -28.22
C GLN A 585 22.18 4.09 -29.02
N ASN A 586 21.76 4.57 -30.20
CA ASN A 586 20.78 3.94 -31.08
C ASN A 586 19.35 3.80 -30.51
N ALA A 587 19.03 4.38 -29.38
CA ALA A 587 17.65 4.50 -28.94
C ALA A 587 16.89 5.50 -29.84
N PRO A 588 15.60 5.25 -30.16
CA PRO A 588 14.80 6.24 -30.87
C PRO A 588 14.72 7.57 -30.11
N MET A 589 14.88 8.69 -30.81
CA MET A 589 14.79 10.03 -30.18
C MET A 589 13.50 10.25 -29.40
N ALA A 590 12.41 9.62 -29.79
CA ALA A 590 11.12 9.72 -29.09
C ALA A 590 11.19 9.15 -27.65
N THR A 591 12.14 8.28 -27.32
CA THR A 591 12.33 7.76 -25.94
C THR A 591 12.93 8.81 -25.00
N LEU A 592 13.37 9.95 -25.52
CA LEU A 592 13.80 11.09 -24.72
C LEU A 592 12.69 11.60 -23.79
N GLU A 593 11.44 11.46 -24.21
CA GLU A 593 10.28 11.79 -23.40
C GLU A 593 10.20 10.99 -22.09
N GLU A 594 10.55 9.70 -22.09
CA GLU A 594 10.51 8.85 -20.91
C GLU A 594 11.45 9.34 -19.81
N VAL A 595 12.62 9.86 -20.21
CA VAL A 595 13.61 10.44 -19.29
C VAL A 595 13.26 11.90 -18.93
N LEU A 596 12.57 12.60 -19.84
CA LEU A 596 12.09 13.97 -19.59
C LEU A 596 11.01 14.02 -18.49
N VAL A 597 10.11 13.01 -18.45
CA VAL A 597 9.00 12.96 -17.46
C VAL A 597 9.50 13.18 -16.02
N PRO A 598 10.42 12.36 -15.46
CA PRO A 598 10.88 12.57 -14.09
C PRO A 598 11.65 13.89 -13.90
N MET A 599 12.26 14.44 -14.94
CA MET A 599 12.95 15.73 -14.87
C MET A 599 12.00 16.91 -14.90
N TYR A 600 10.98 16.86 -15.77
CA TYR A 600 9.97 17.91 -15.81
C TYR A 600 9.10 17.93 -14.56
N LEU A 601 8.76 16.77 -14.03
CA LEU A 601 7.96 16.59 -12.81
C LEU A 601 8.82 16.39 -11.54
N LEU A 602 10.08 16.81 -11.54
CA LEU A 602 11.05 16.59 -10.46
C LEU A 602 10.55 17.11 -9.10
N HIS A 603 9.74 18.15 -9.11
CA HIS A 603 9.19 18.83 -7.94
C HIS A 603 7.82 18.27 -7.47
N ARG A 604 7.21 17.32 -8.18
CA ARG A 604 5.81 16.90 -8.00
C ARG A 604 5.45 16.49 -6.57
N TYR A 605 6.32 15.74 -5.89
CA TYR A 605 6.07 15.29 -4.52
C TYR A 605 6.35 16.40 -3.49
N GLN A 606 7.31 17.25 -3.78
CA GLN A 606 7.60 18.40 -2.93
C GLN A 606 6.49 19.46 -2.97
N LEU A 607 5.69 19.51 -4.04
CA LEU A 607 4.47 20.33 -4.09
C LEU A 607 3.49 19.93 -2.99
N GLU A 608 3.24 18.61 -2.84
CA GLU A 608 2.36 18.09 -1.79
C GLU A 608 2.88 18.45 -0.40
N ALA A 609 4.16 18.27 -0.15
CA ALA A 609 4.78 18.65 1.12
C ALA A 609 4.64 20.15 1.40
N THR A 610 4.90 20.99 0.40
CA THR A 610 4.88 22.46 0.52
C THR A 610 3.47 22.98 0.77
N VAL A 611 2.49 22.50 0.00
CA VAL A 611 1.11 22.99 0.09
C VAL A 611 0.46 22.67 1.45
N LYS A 612 0.93 21.67 2.19
CA LYS A 612 0.48 21.37 3.54
C LYS A 612 0.76 22.49 4.54
N SER A 613 1.66 23.41 4.23
CA SER A 613 1.86 24.62 5.03
C SER A 613 0.68 25.58 4.92
N ILE A 614 -0.04 25.63 3.77
CA ILE A 614 -1.17 26.55 3.53
C ILE A 614 -2.44 25.97 4.21
N GLY A 615 -3.03 26.69 5.15
CA GLY A 615 -4.07 26.15 6.03
C GLY A 615 -3.57 24.94 6.82
N GLY A 616 -2.27 24.93 7.16
CA GLY A 616 -1.59 23.81 7.79
C GLY A 616 -1.71 23.78 9.30
N LEU A 617 -1.60 22.58 9.85
CA LEU A 617 -1.63 22.32 11.29
C LEU A 617 -0.50 21.36 11.66
N TYR A 618 0.38 21.80 12.55
CA TYR A 618 1.24 20.87 13.27
C TYR A 618 0.42 20.12 14.31
N PHE A 619 0.56 18.82 14.37
CA PHE A 619 -0.04 18.01 15.43
C PHE A 619 0.93 16.93 15.89
N THR A 620 0.62 16.31 17.03
CA THR A 620 1.38 15.18 17.56
C THR A 620 0.41 14.15 18.12
N HIS A 621 0.82 12.89 18.23
CA HIS A 621 0.05 11.87 18.95
C HIS A 621 0.27 11.98 20.47
N ALA A 622 0.10 13.19 21.00
CA ALA A 622 0.31 13.49 22.41
C ALA A 622 -0.61 12.66 23.31
N VAL A 623 -0.02 12.14 24.39
CA VAL A 623 -0.79 11.54 25.48
C VAL A 623 -0.80 12.47 26.68
N LYS A 624 -1.79 12.34 27.56
CA LYS A 624 -1.94 13.20 28.75
C LYS A 624 -0.65 13.24 29.57
N ASN A 625 -0.18 14.45 29.88
CA ASN A 625 1.02 14.74 30.69
C ASN A 625 2.38 14.35 30.04
N ASP A 626 2.47 14.19 28.73
CA ASP A 626 3.75 13.92 28.05
C ASP A 626 4.54 15.18 27.67
N GLY A 627 3.97 16.37 27.88
CA GLY A 627 4.60 17.66 27.64
C GLY A 627 4.63 18.10 26.18
N GLN A 628 3.98 17.39 25.27
CA GLN A 628 3.82 17.81 23.88
C GLN A 628 2.70 18.85 23.75
N GLU A 629 2.84 19.78 22.81
CA GLU A 629 1.74 20.61 22.32
C GLU A 629 0.94 19.79 21.29
N PRO A 630 -0.34 19.46 21.56
CA PRO A 630 -1.10 18.56 20.69
C PRO A 630 -1.32 19.13 19.28
N THR A 631 -1.63 20.43 19.16
CA THR A 631 -1.89 21.08 17.87
C THR A 631 -1.39 22.52 17.85
N LYS A 632 -0.88 22.97 16.69
CA LYS A 632 -0.48 24.37 16.46
C LYS A 632 -0.66 24.73 14.99
N MET A 633 -1.36 25.81 14.69
CA MET A 633 -1.47 26.34 13.31
C MET A 633 -0.09 26.73 12.79
N VAL A 634 0.11 26.58 11.49
CA VAL A 634 1.33 27.04 10.83
C VAL A 634 1.41 28.57 10.90
N ASP A 635 2.59 29.11 11.12
CA ASP A 635 2.83 30.55 11.16
C ASP A 635 2.35 31.23 9.87
N PRO A 636 1.62 32.35 9.92
CA PRO A 636 1.10 33.03 8.75
C PRO A 636 2.16 33.39 7.71
N ALA A 637 3.36 33.80 8.16
CA ALA A 637 4.46 34.14 7.25
C ALA A 637 4.93 32.92 6.45
N GLU A 638 4.99 31.74 7.08
CA GLU A 638 5.35 30.49 6.42
C GLU A 638 4.27 30.03 5.44
N GLN A 639 3.00 30.22 5.76
CA GLN A 639 1.91 29.93 4.83
C GLN A 639 2.01 30.77 3.57
N TRP A 640 2.28 32.07 3.69
CA TRP A 640 2.48 32.95 2.52
C TRP A 640 3.75 32.61 1.74
N ARG A 641 4.81 32.23 2.43
CA ARG A 641 6.04 31.75 1.78
C ARG A 641 5.79 30.47 0.96
N ALA A 642 4.99 29.53 1.50
CA ALA A 642 4.55 28.34 0.80
C ALA A 642 3.67 28.67 -0.41
N PHE A 643 2.74 29.60 -0.26
CA PHE A 643 1.90 30.10 -1.37
C PHE A 643 2.75 30.63 -2.51
N ASP A 644 3.70 31.51 -2.23
CA ASP A 644 4.56 32.10 -3.24
C ASP A 644 5.44 31.02 -3.94
N ALA A 645 5.95 30.06 -3.19
CA ALA A 645 6.71 28.94 -3.77
C ALA A 645 5.86 28.06 -4.68
N MET A 646 4.61 27.75 -4.30
CA MET A 646 3.66 27.01 -5.14
C MET A 646 3.35 27.79 -6.42
N MET A 647 3.00 29.05 -6.34
CA MET A 647 2.68 29.87 -7.52
C MET A 647 3.88 30.03 -8.47
N ASN A 648 5.10 30.09 -7.94
CA ASN A 648 6.31 30.14 -8.75
C ASN A 648 6.49 28.91 -9.64
N THR A 649 5.93 27.74 -9.28
CA THR A 649 6.02 26.51 -10.09
C THR A 649 5.16 26.55 -11.35
N ILE A 650 4.14 27.40 -11.40
CA ILE A 650 3.18 27.51 -12.50
C ILE A 650 3.34 28.81 -13.32
N THR A 651 4.38 29.58 -13.06
CA THR A 651 4.69 30.72 -13.94
C THR A 651 4.99 30.23 -15.36
N PRO A 652 4.68 31.01 -16.41
CA PRO A 652 5.03 30.62 -17.78
C PRO A 652 6.52 30.29 -17.98
N ASP A 653 7.40 30.97 -17.25
CA ASP A 653 8.86 30.68 -17.26
C ASP A 653 9.20 29.32 -16.65
N ALA A 654 8.54 28.95 -15.58
CA ALA A 654 8.74 27.65 -14.93
C ALA A 654 8.19 26.49 -15.76
N LEU A 655 7.08 26.70 -16.46
CA LEU A 655 6.41 25.70 -17.29
C LEU A 655 7.03 25.52 -18.68
N ALA A 656 7.65 26.56 -19.25
CA ALA A 656 8.16 26.51 -20.60
C ALA A 656 9.33 25.52 -20.74
N LEU A 657 9.24 24.63 -21.71
CA LEU A 657 10.36 23.82 -22.20
C LEU A 657 11.19 24.61 -23.21
N PRO A 658 12.51 24.41 -23.26
CA PRO A 658 13.34 24.99 -24.30
C PRO A 658 12.93 24.50 -25.69
N GLU A 659 12.82 25.41 -26.68
CA GLU A 659 12.45 25.06 -28.07
C GLU A 659 13.39 24.03 -28.66
N ALA A 660 14.70 24.14 -28.36
CA ALA A 660 15.71 23.19 -28.80
C ALA A 660 15.50 21.76 -28.28
N LEU A 661 14.82 21.60 -27.14
CA LEU A 661 14.42 20.30 -26.59
C LEU A 661 13.16 19.79 -27.29
N ILE A 662 12.14 20.63 -27.44
CA ILE A 662 10.88 20.25 -28.10
C ILE A 662 11.17 19.69 -29.51
N ALA A 663 12.04 20.37 -30.27
CA ALA A 663 12.44 19.95 -31.60
C ALA A 663 13.17 18.59 -31.67
N LYS A 664 13.63 18.04 -30.55
CA LYS A 664 14.31 16.74 -30.48
C LYS A 664 13.39 15.55 -30.22
N ILE A 665 12.12 15.78 -29.90
CA ILE A 665 11.16 14.72 -29.56
C ILE A 665 10.20 14.50 -30.74
N PRO A 666 10.51 13.58 -31.69
CA PRO A 666 9.61 13.27 -32.80
C PRO A 666 8.49 12.34 -32.36
N PRO A 667 7.47 12.15 -33.21
CA PRO A 667 6.47 11.08 -33.01
C PRO A 667 7.11 9.71 -32.80
N ARG A 668 6.49 8.90 -31.98
CA ARG A 668 6.98 7.55 -31.65
C ARG A 668 6.94 6.61 -32.85
N PRO A 669 8.04 5.90 -33.15
CA PRO A 669 8.06 4.95 -34.23
C PRO A 669 7.32 3.65 -33.86
N SER A 670 6.90 2.89 -34.89
CA SER A 670 6.31 1.56 -34.69
C SER A 670 7.22 0.66 -33.84
N GLY A 671 6.62 -0.05 -32.87
CA GLY A 671 7.36 -0.89 -31.92
C GLY A 671 7.82 -0.17 -30.64
N TYR A 672 7.61 1.15 -30.54
CA TYR A 672 7.89 1.96 -29.35
C TYR A 672 6.65 2.75 -28.92
N PRO A 673 5.55 2.08 -28.53
CA PRO A 673 4.34 2.78 -28.13
C PRO A 673 4.59 3.65 -26.88
N GLY A 674 3.75 4.67 -26.68
CA GLY A 674 3.67 5.39 -25.41
C GLY A 674 3.22 4.44 -24.30
N GLY A 675 3.53 4.79 -23.06
CA GLY A 675 3.21 4.00 -21.88
C GLY A 675 3.08 4.88 -20.64
N VAL A 676 3.17 4.26 -19.47
CA VAL A 676 3.08 4.96 -18.18
C VAL A 676 4.20 6.00 -17.95
N GLU A 677 5.27 5.92 -18.73
CA GLU A 677 6.43 6.84 -18.67
C GLU A 677 6.32 7.99 -19.69
N THR A 678 5.15 8.26 -20.25
CA THR A 678 4.93 9.32 -21.24
C THR A 678 3.80 10.24 -20.82
N PHE A 679 3.84 11.50 -21.29
CA PHE A 679 2.73 12.41 -21.08
C PHE A 679 1.55 12.07 -21.99
N GLY A 680 0.33 12.38 -21.53
CA GLY A 680 -0.82 12.51 -22.41
C GLY A 680 -0.71 13.77 -23.26
N GLY A 681 -1.49 13.86 -24.38
CA GLY A 681 -1.46 15.04 -25.24
C GLY A 681 -2.72 15.20 -26.06
N HIS A 682 -2.90 16.41 -26.62
CA HIS A 682 -4.04 16.81 -27.45
C HIS A 682 -3.65 16.98 -28.95
N THR A 683 -2.37 16.90 -29.28
CA THR A 683 -1.84 17.17 -30.63
C THR A 683 -1.66 15.93 -31.51
N GLY A 684 -2.30 14.80 -31.12
CA GLY A 684 -2.20 13.53 -31.84
C GLY A 684 -0.86 12.85 -31.58
N PRO A 685 -0.12 12.39 -32.59
CA PRO A 685 1.13 11.65 -32.38
C PRO A 685 2.34 12.53 -32.05
N THR A 686 2.21 13.87 -32.12
CA THR A 686 3.32 14.78 -31.86
C THR A 686 3.46 15.06 -30.38
N PHE A 687 4.67 15.32 -29.92
CA PHE A 687 4.93 15.75 -28.55
C PHE A 687 4.19 17.06 -28.27
N ASP A 688 3.46 17.12 -27.15
CA ASP A 688 2.60 18.24 -26.78
C ASP A 688 3.13 19.00 -25.54
N PRO A 689 3.94 20.05 -25.72
CA PRO A 689 4.52 20.78 -24.60
C PRO A 689 3.48 21.57 -23.78
N ILE A 690 2.27 21.83 -24.33
CA ILE A 690 1.18 22.47 -23.58
C ILE A 690 0.54 21.44 -22.64
N ALA A 691 0.28 20.23 -23.09
CA ALA A 691 -0.24 19.16 -22.25
C ALA A 691 0.72 18.75 -21.13
N VAL A 692 2.04 18.77 -21.38
CA VAL A 692 3.07 18.61 -20.36
C VAL A 692 2.93 19.68 -19.26
N ALA A 693 2.75 20.92 -19.66
CA ALA A 693 2.53 22.05 -18.74
C ALA A 693 1.18 21.93 -18.01
N GLU A 694 0.13 21.46 -18.70
CA GLU A 694 -1.19 21.21 -18.10
C GLU A 694 -1.12 20.23 -16.95
N THR A 695 -0.40 19.12 -17.12
CA THR A 695 -0.18 18.11 -16.07
C THR A 695 0.47 18.73 -14.82
N ALA A 696 1.54 19.51 -14.99
CA ALA A 696 2.24 20.13 -13.87
C ALA A 696 1.41 21.23 -13.19
N ALA A 697 0.83 22.13 -13.98
CA ALA A 697 0.04 23.25 -13.45
C ALA A 697 -1.27 22.78 -12.80
N GLY A 698 -1.94 21.79 -13.42
CA GLY A 698 -3.17 21.19 -12.86
C GLY A 698 -2.93 20.57 -11.48
N THR A 699 -1.80 19.89 -11.29
CA THR A 699 -1.41 19.34 -9.99
C THR A 699 -1.24 20.44 -8.93
N THR A 700 -0.49 21.49 -9.24
CA THR A 700 -0.26 22.60 -8.30
C THR A 700 -1.57 23.30 -7.92
N ILE A 701 -2.40 23.64 -8.90
CA ILE A 701 -3.66 24.35 -8.69
C ILE A 701 -4.66 23.47 -7.95
N GLY A 702 -4.75 22.18 -8.32
CA GLY A 702 -5.60 21.20 -7.63
C GLY A 702 -5.25 21.06 -6.16
N TYR A 703 -3.97 21.00 -5.83
CA TYR A 703 -3.52 20.99 -4.43
C TYR A 703 -3.87 22.28 -3.69
N MET A 704 -3.72 23.44 -4.32
CA MET A 704 -4.04 24.73 -3.68
C MET A 704 -5.52 24.92 -3.43
N LEU A 705 -6.38 24.45 -4.32
CA LEU A 705 -7.85 24.56 -4.25
C LEU A 705 -8.52 23.30 -3.68
N ASP A 706 -7.78 22.50 -2.90
CA ASP A 706 -8.34 21.34 -2.19
C ASP A 706 -9.46 21.76 -1.22
N PRO A 707 -10.64 21.08 -1.24
CA PRO A 707 -11.79 21.44 -0.41
C PRO A 707 -11.53 21.51 1.08
N ALA A 708 -10.74 20.53 1.62
CA ALA A 708 -10.45 20.49 3.05
C ALA A 708 -9.47 21.61 3.45
N ARG A 709 -8.52 21.97 2.57
CA ARG A 709 -7.64 23.12 2.77
C ARG A 709 -8.40 24.41 2.76
N ALA A 710 -9.30 24.62 1.80
CA ALA A 710 -10.15 25.78 1.74
C ALA A 710 -10.99 25.97 3.02
N ALA A 711 -11.56 24.88 3.53
CA ALA A 711 -12.31 24.89 4.79
C ALA A 711 -11.43 25.27 5.98
N ARG A 712 -10.18 24.75 6.08
CA ARG A 712 -9.24 25.14 7.12
C ARG A 712 -8.82 26.61 7.04
N LEU A 713 -8.60 27.14 5.86
CA LEU A 713 -8.29 28.55 5.65
C LEU A 713 -9.40 29.45 6.20
N ILE A 714 -10.67 29.12 5.95
CA ILE A 714 -11.82 29.85 6.52
C ILE A 714 -11.86 29.71 8.04
N GLU A 715 -11.77 28.50 8.55
CA GLU A 715 -11.85 28.22 10.00
C GLU A 715 -10.69 28.89 10.76
N TYR A 716 -9.45 28.74 10.29
CA TYR A 716 -8.29 29.27 10.99
C TYR A 716 -8.26 30.79 10.99
N ASN A 717 -8.63 31.43 9.86
CA ASN A 717 -8.77 32.89 9.80
C ASN A 717 -9.88 33.42 10.71
N ALA A 718 -11.00 32.70 10.82
CA ALA A 718 -12.09 33.08 11.74
C ALA A 718 -11.68 32.99 13.23
N ARG A 719 -10.76 32.08 13.57
CA ARG A 719 -10.22 31.92 14.95
C ARG A 719 -9.07 32.87 15.24
N ASP A 720 -8.25 33.17 14.26
CA ASP A 720 -7.14 34.12 14.34
C ASP A 720 -7.04 34.89 13.01
N SER A 721 -7.48 36.16 13.02
CA SER A 721 -7.50 37.00 11.81
C SER A 721 -6.13 37.28 11.17
N LYS A 722 -5.02 36.90 11.82
CA LYS A 722 -3.68 36.94 11.25
C LYS A 722 -3.42 35.79 10.27
N GLN A 723 -4.16 34.69 10.40
CA GLN A 723 -4.03 33.54 9.51
C GLN A 723 -4.54 33.90 8.10
N PRO A 724 -3.94 33.37 7.03
CA PRO A 724 -4.48 33.54 5.68
C PRO A 724 -5.92 33.02 5.59
N GLY A 725 -6.83 33.84 5.09
CA GLY A 725 -8.20 33.43 4.78
C GLY A 725 -8.29 32.93 3.33
N PHE A 726 -9.36 32.16 3.01
CA PHE A 726 -9.57 31.62 1.68
C PHE A 726 -9.69 32.73 0.62
N PHE A 727 -10.45 33.80 0.87
CA PHE A 727 -10.51 34.98 -0.01
C PHE A 727 -9.13 35.54 -0.35
N ALA A 728 -8.29 35.77 0.66
CA ALA A 728 -6.97 36.35 0.44
C ALA A 728 -6.06 35.43 -0.40
N VAL A 729 -6.20 34.12 -0.23
CA VAL A 729 -5.46 33.12 -1.03
C VAL A 729 -5.94 33.11 -2.47
N VAL A 730 -7.25 33.11 -2.70
CA VAL A 730 -7.82 33.09 -4.07
C VAL A 730 -7.59 34.41 -4.79
N ASP A 731 -7.80 35.57 -4.14
CA ASP A 731 -7.49 36.87 -4.72
C ASP A 731 -6.05 36.97 -5.21
N LYS A 732 -5.09 36.56 -4.32
CA LYS A 732 -3.67 36.56 -4.69
C LYS A 732 -3.35 35.59 -5.83
N MET A 733 -4.04 34.45 -5.90
CA MET A 733 -3.94 33.51 -7.01
C MET A 733 -4.48 34.13 -8.31
N LEU A 734 -5.64 34.78 -8.28
CA LEU A 734 -6.23 35.46 -9.44
C LEU A 734 -5.37 36.64 -9.92
N ASP A 735 -4.76 37.39 -9.00
CA ASP A 735 -3.83 38.47 -9.33
C ASP A 735 -2.58 38.01 -10.07
N GLN A 736 -2.08 36.78 -9.72
CA GLN A 736 -0.93 36.17 -10.36
C GLN A 736 -1.25 35.34 -11.61
N THR A 737 -2.53 35.11 -11.91
CA THR A 737 -3.00 34.36 -13.10
C THR A 737 -3.82 35.27 -14.04
N TRP A 738 -5.13 35.30 -13.91
CA TRP A 738 -6.04 36.04 -14.81
C TRP A 738 -5.74 37.53 -14.89
N LYS A 739 -5.39 38.16 -13.76
CA LYS A 739 -5.16 39.60 -13.66
C LYS A 739 -3.68 39.97 -13.94
N ALA A 740 -2.80 39.00 -14.09
CA ALA A 740 -1.38 39.23 -14.40
C ALA A 740 -1.16 39.83 -15.80
N PRO A 741 -0.07 40.59 -16.04
CA PRO A 741 0.29 41.08 -17.34
C PRO A 741 0.43 39.97 -18.38
N VAL A 742 -0.12 40.20 -19.59
CA VAL A 742 -0.15 39.21 -20.67
C VAL A 742 1.27 38.97 -21.22
N GLN A 743 1.65 37.70 -21.29
CA GLN A 743 2.94 37.29 -21.86
C GLN A 743 2.82 37.12 -23.39
N PRO A 744 3.89 37.39 -24.14
CA PRO A 744 3.92 37.18 -25.58
C PRO A 744 4.23 35.73 -25.97
N GLY A 745 3.83 35.33 -27.18
CA GLY A 745 4.23 34.08 -27.81
C GLY A 745 3.82 32.82 -27.04
N PHE A 746 4.68 31.81 -26.98
CA PHE A 746 4.42 30.52 -26.33
C PHE A 746 4.15 30.66 -24.82
N LYS A 747 4.85 31.57 -24.14
CA LYS A 747 4.59 31.86 -22.73
C LYS A 747 3.18 32.41 -22.49
N GLY A 748 2.64 33.14 -23.46
CA GLY A 748 1.25 33.63 -23.45
C GLY A 748 0.24 32.47 -23.51
N GLU A 749 0.52 31.39 -24.29
CA GLU A 749 -0.33 30.20 -24.30
C GLU A 749 -0.28 29.47 -22.97
N LEU A 750 0.90 29.36 -22.36
CA LEU A 750 1.04 28.77 -21.03
C LEU A 750 0.32 29.59 -19.94
N GLN A 751 0.32 30.92 -20.05
CA GLN A 751 -0.46 31.77 -19.14
C GLN A 751 -1.99 31.54 -19.33
N VAL A 752 -2.46 31.44 -20.55
CA VAL A 752 -3.87 31.13 -20.85
C VAL A 752 -4.24 29.75 -20.28
N LEU A 753 -3.37 28.78 -20.42
CA LEU A 753 -3.55 27.45 -19.81
C LEU A 753 -3.73 27.56 -18.28
N VAL A 754 -2.81 28.23 -17.59
CA VAL A 754 -2.85 28.39 -16.12
C VAL A 754 -4.12 29.15 -15.69
N ASN A 755 -4.50 30.18 -16.42
CA ASN A 755 -5.74 30.91 -16.16
C ASN A 755 -6.96 30.00 -16.26
N ASN A 756 -7.08 29.24 -17.35
CA ASN A 756 -8.18 28.31 -17.55
C ASN A 756 -8.24 27.21 -16.49
N LEU A 757 -7.10 26.66 -16.11
CA LEU A 757 -7.03 25.66 -15.02
C LEU A 757 -7.46 26.27 -13.69
N THR A 758 -7.01 27.48 -13.36
CA THR A 758 -7.43 28.17 -12.12
C THR A 758 -8.94 28.35 -12.07
N LEU A 759 -9.56 28.79 -13.15
CA LEU A 759 -11.00 28.90 -13.24
C LEU A 759 -11.68 27.53 -13.16
N LYS A 760 -11.21 26.53 -13.91
CA LYS A 760 -11.74 25.17 -13.90
C LYS A 760 -11.81 24.61 -12.47
N TYR A 761 -10.71 24.67 -11.72
CA TYR A 761 -10.66 24.14 -10.36
C TYR A 761 -11.52 24.95 -9.37
N LEU A 762 -11.64 26.27 -9.55
CA LEU A 762 -12.56 27.08 -8.76
C LEU A 762 -14.03 26.70 -9.02
N LEU A 763 -14.41 26.48 -10.29
CA LEU A 763 -15.74 26.02 -10.66
C LEU A 763 -16.05 24.63 -10.10
N ILE A 764 -15.09 23.71 -10.17
CA ILE A 764 -15.20 22.37 -9.56
C ILE A 764 -15.42 22.49 -8.05
N LEU A 765 -14.61 23.30 -7.36
CA LEU A 765 -14.72 23.51 -5.90
C LEU A 765 -16.10 24.04 -5.51
N ALA A 766 -16.65 24.97 -6.29
CA ALA A 766 -17.99 25.55 -6.08
C ALA A 766 -19.12 24.55 -6.39
N ALA A 767 -18.92 23.65 -7.37
CA ALA A 767 -19.91 22.66 -7.80
C ALA A 767 -19.99 21.44 -6.86
N ASP A 768 -18.86 20.99 -6.31
CA ASP A 768 -18.81 19.76 -5.52
C ASP A 768 -19.67 19.87 -4.23
N THR A 769 -20.80 19.16 -4.23
CA THR A 769 -21.75 19.16 -3.10
C THR A 769 -21.20 18.55 -1.80
N ARG A 770 -20.05 17.85 -1.85
CA ARG A 770 -19.34 17.33 -0.68
C ARG A 770 -18.49 18.41 0.00
N THR A 771 -18.16 19.47 -0.72
CA THR A 771 -17.45 20.64 -0.19
C THR A 771 -18.34 21.43 0.78
N ALA A 772 -17.77 21.90 1.89
CA ALA A 772 -18.49 22.69 2.89
C ALA A 772 -19.17 23.93 2.28
N GLU A 773 -20.39 24.24 2.72
CA GLU A 773 -21.23 25.30 2.12
C GLU A 773 -20.57 26.68 2.18
N ASN A 774 -19.85 27.00 3.25
CA ASN A 774 -19.11 28.26 3.37
C ASN A 774 -17.98 28.37 2.33
N VAL A 775 -17.25 27.29 2.07
CA VAL A 775 -16.22 27.23 1.00
C VAL A 775 -16.85 27.47 -0.37
N ARG A 776 -17.95 26.77 -0.64
CA ARG A 776 -18.69 26.96 -1.90
C ARG A 776 -19.20 28.38 -2.05
N GLY A 777 -19.71 28.99 -0.96
CA GLY A 777 -20.16 30.35 -0.94
C GLY A 777 -19.06 31.37 -1.28
N GLU A 778 -17.88 31.21 -0.65
CA GLU A 778 -16.74 32.09 -0.92
C GLU A 778 -16.19 31.87 -2.33
N ALA A 779 -16.12 30.63 -2.82
CA ALA A 779 -15.71 30.33 -4.21
C ALA A 779 -16.66 30.93 -5.24
N LEU A 780 -17.99 30.87 -5.00
CA LEU A 780 -18.99 31.51 -5.86
C LEU A 780 -18.83 33.05 -5.91
N TYR A 781 -18.50 33.67 -4.78
CA TYR A 781 -18.24 35.10 -4.72
C TYR A 781 -17.01 35.49 -5.53
N GLU A 782 -15.91 34.74 -5.42
CA GLU A 782 -14.69 34.95 -6.21
C GLU A 782 -14.92 34.76 -7.71
N ILE A 783 -15.68 33.72 -8.09
CA ILE A 783 -16.08 33.49 -9.49
C ILE A 783 -16.90 34.67 -10.02
N HIS A 784 -17.80 35.23 -9.20
CA HIS A 784 -18.59 36.42 -9.58
C HIS A 784 -17.69 37.64 -9.81
N GLY A 785 -16.76 37.91 -8.86
CA GLY A 785 -15.80 39.02 -9.01
C GLY A 785 -14.91 38.86 -10.24
N LEU A 786 -14.47 37.65 -10.53
CA LEU A 786 -13.70 37.34 -11.73
C LEU A 786 -14.51 37.55 -13.01
N LYS A 787 -15.81 37.20 -13.04
CA LYS A 787 -16.72 37.46 -14.18
C LYS A 787 -16.85 38.95 -14.45
N GLU A 788 -17.04 39.78 -13.43
CA GLU A 788 -17.11 41.23 -13.55
C GLU A 788 -15.80 41.82 -14.10
N TRP A 789 -14.64 41.37 -13.56
CA TRP A 789 -13.34 41.78 -14.04
C TRP A 789 -13.14 41.43 -15.52
N MET A 790 -13.42 40.17 -15.93
CA MET A 790 -13.34 39.74 -17.35
C MET A 790 -14.21 40.58 -18.26
N THR A 791 -15.45 40.84 -17.86
CA THR A 791 -16.39 41.66 -18.63
C THR A 791 -15.85 43.08 -18.84
N GLY A 792 -15.29 43.67 -17.78
CA GLY A 792 -14.67 45.00 -17.86
C GLY A 792 -13.44 45.06 -18.78
N LYS A 793 -12.66 43.96 -18.83
CA LYS A 793 -11.44 43.87 -19.65
C LYS A 793 -11.71 43.66 -21.14
N MET A 794 -12.87 43.13 -21.55
CA MET A 794 -13.20 42.84 -22.96
C MET A 794 -13.00 44.04 -23.91
N ALA A 795 -13.30 45.26 -23.47
CA ALA A 795 -13.21 46.45 -24.33
C ALA A 795 -11.75 46.80 -24.69
N SER A 796 -10.82 46.61 -23.77
CA SER A 796 -9.40 46.99 -23.92
C SER A 796 -8.49 45.85 -24.38
N ALA A 797 -8.97 44.61 -24.46
CA ALA A 797 -8.22 43.43 -24.82
C ALA A 797 -7.97 43.31 -26.33
N ASP A 798 -6.81 42.78 -26.73
CA ASP A 798 -6.55 42.36 -28.11
C ASP A 798 -7.35 41.11 -28.50
N ALA A 799 -7.27 40.66 -29.76
CA ALA A 799 -8.06 39.54 -30.25
C ALA A 799 -7.83 38.23 -29.51
N LYS A 800 -6.57 37.95 -29.14
CA LYS A 800 -6.19 36.72 -28.42
C LYS A 800 -6.68 36.77 -26.98
N GLN A 801 -6.50 37.88 -26.31
CA GLN A 801 -7.03 38.11 -24.96
C GLN A 801 -8.55 38.00 -24.94
N LYS A 802 -9.25 38.59 -25.94
CA LYS A 802 -10.69 38.46 -26.09
C LYS A 802 -11.15 37.03 -26.19
N ALA A 803 -10.43 36.17 -26.94
CA ALA A 803 -10.77 34.77 -27.06
C ALA A 803 -10.65 34.03 -25.69
N SER A 804 -9.61 34.31 -24.92
CA SER A 804 -9.43 33.73 -23.57
C SER A 804 -10.50 34.23 -22.61
N LEU A 805 -10.78 35.55 -22.59
CA LEU A 805 -11.81 36.12 -21.74
C LEU A 805 -13.21 35.60 -22.13
N TYR A 806 -13.51 35.48 -23.43
CA TYR A 806 -14.77 34.91 -23.91
C TYR A 806 -14.94 33.46 -23.48
N PHE A 807 -13.90 32.65 -23.58
CA PHE A 807 -13.94 31.28 -23.12
C PHE A 807 -14.20 31.19 -21.61
N GLY A 808 -13.49 31.99 -20.80
CA GLY A 808 -13.70 32.03 -19.34
C GLY A 808 -15.13 32.45 -18.97
N LEU A 809 -15.65 33.48 -19.62
CA LEU A 809 -17.05 33.95 -19.44
C LEU A 809 -18.04 32.83 -19.80
N SER A 810 -17.83 32.12 -20.93
CA SER A 810 -18.72 31.04 -21.36
C SER A 810 -18.70 29.85 -20.38
N GLN A 811 -17.53 29.54 -19.77
CA GLN A 811 -17.45 28.53 -18.73
C GLN A 811 -18.22 28.92 -17.46
N ILE A 812 -18.15 30.18 -17.04
CA ILE A 812 -18.92 30.67 -15.89
C ILE A 812 -20.42 30.66 -16.19
N GLU A 813 -20.86 31.03 -17.42
CA GLU A 813 -22.25 30.96 -17.83
C GLU A 813 -22.78 29.52 -17.88
N GLU A 814 -21.99 28.59 -18.42
CA GLU A 814 -22.33 27.18 -18.44
C GLU A 814 -22.44 26.64 -16.99
N PHE A 815 -21.52 27.01 -16.11
CA PHE A 815 -21.58 26.64 -14.69
C PHE A 815 -22.83 27.15 -13.99
N GLN A 816 -23.22 28.41 -14.24
CA GLN A 816 -24.44 29.00 -13.67
C GLN A 816 -25.73 28.29 -14.14
N THR A 817 -25.68 27.67 -15.33
CA THR A 817 -26.81 26.93 -15.91
C THR A 817 -26.81 25.46 -15.57
N ASN A 818 -25.63 24.84 -15.55
CA ASN A 818 -25.41 23.38 -15.40
C ASN A 818 -24.24 23.08 -14.47
N PRO A 819 -24.32 23.39 -13.16
CA PRO A 819 -23.21 23.20 -12.24
C PRO A 819 -22.77 21.73 -12.14
N ASP A 820 -23.66 20.78 -12.32
CA ASP A 820 -23.38 19.33 -12.26
C ASP A 820 -22.39 18.83 -13.33
N LYS A 821 -22.15 19.61 -14.40
CA LYS A 821 -21.12 19.29 -15.40
C LYS A 821 -19.70 19.54 -14.90
N PHE A 822 -19.53 20.34 -13.86
CA PHE A 822 -18.23 20.69 -13.28
C PHE A 822 -17.89 19.71 -12.15
N GLN A 823 -17.72 18.46 -12.50
CA GLN A 823 -17.24 17.41 -11.59
C GLN A 823 -15.72 17.31 -11.70
N PRO A 824 -15.05 16.76 -10.68
CA PRO A 824 -13.64 16.39 -10.79
C PRO A 824 -13.47 15.39 -11.95
N ASP A 825 -13.19 15.89 -13.14
CA ASP A 825 -12.77 15.05 -14.26
C ASP A 825 -11.42 14.44 -13.93
N ALA A 826 -11.15 13.26 -14.51
CA ALA A 826 -9.80 12.76 -14.56
C ALA A 826 -8.92 13.80 -15.27
N ALA A 827 -8.10 14.52 -14.51
CA ALA A 827 -7.04 15.35 -15.07
C ALA A 827 -6.17 14.49 -15.99
N LEU A 828 -5.39 15.10 -16.89
CA LEU A 828 -4.35 14.38 -17.61
C LEU A 828 -3.52 13.61 -16.57
N GLU A 829 -3.51 12.30 -16.69
CA GLU A 829 -2.92 11.41 -15.67
C GLU A 829 -1.43 11.72 -15.54
N MET A 830 -1.01 12.06 -14.33
CA MET A 830 0.40 12.31 -14.05
C MET A 830 1.17 10.99 -14.15
N PRO A 831 2.20 10.92 -15.01
CA PRO A 831 3.02 9.71 -15.08
C PRO A 831 3.56 9.30 -13.71
N PRO A 832 3.58 8.00 -13.38
CA PRO A 832 4.07 7.50 -12.10
C PRO A 832 5.56 7.80 -11.93
N GLY A 833 6.04 7.90 -10.70
CA GLY A 833 7.43 8.21 -10.42
C GLY A 833 7.80 8.08 -8.95
N ALA A 834 6.95 7.43 -8.17
CA ALA A 834 7.22 7.16 -6.75
C ALA A 834 8.44 6.24 -6.60
N PRO A 835 9.51 6.67 -5.91
CA PRO A 835 10.70 5.84 -5.73
C PRO A 835 10.46 4.68 -4.75
N ILE A 836 9.43 4.74 -3.92
CA ILE A 836 9.01 3.71 -2.97
C ILE A 836 7.52 3.88 -2.67
N GLY A 837 6.79 2.77 -2.42
CA GLY A 837 5.36 2.81 -2.11
C GLY A 837 4.48 3.20 -3.30
N MET A 838 3.25 3.53 -3.02
CA MET A 838 2.27 4.02 -3.99
C MET A 838 1.49 5.21 -3.41
N PRO A 839 1.07 6.18 -4.25
CA PRO A 839 0.18 7.25 -3.80
C PRO A 839 -1.12 6.66 -3.25
N ASN A 840 -1.59 7.17 -2.12
CA ASN A 840 -2.90 6.84 -1.52
C ASN A 840 -3.13 5.36 -1.13
N MET A 841 -2.09 4.56 -0.91
CA MET A 841 -2.23 3.27 -0.24
C MET A 841 -1.90 3.43 1.24
N ASP A 842 -2.93 3.47 2.07
CA ASP A 842 -2.81 3.30 3.52
C ASP A 842 -2.52 1.83 3.79
N PHE A 843 -1.27 1.51 4.12
CA PHE A 843 -0.81 0.15 4.42
C PHE A 843 -1.39 -0.42 5.73
N GLU A 844 -2.08 0.39 6.55
CA GLU A 844 -2.82 -0.11 7.69
C GLU A 844 -3.90 -1.15 7.34
N VAL A 845 -4.30 -1.23 6.08
CA VAL A 845 -5.31 -2.19 5.60
C VAL A 845 -4.73 -3.60 5.39
N ILE A 846 -3.44 -3.77 5.20
CA ILE A 846 -2.84 -5.08 4.92
C ILE A 846 -2.59 -5.88 6.21
N ASN A 847 -2.43 -5.22 7.35
CA ASN A 847 -2.16 -5.86 8.64
C ASN A 847 -3.42 -6.15 9.49
N ASN A 848 -4.61 -5.85 9.00
CA ASN A 848 -5.88 -6.15 9.68
C ASN A 848 -6.58 -7.40 9.11
N PHE A 849 -5.79 -8.41 8.69
CA PHE A 849 -6.30 -9.71 8.25
C PHE A 849 -5.82 -10.84 9.14
#